data_50a0d5cf7f5a4097eea23f4b282cdf1f
#
_entry.id   50a0d5cf7f5a4097eea23f4b282cdf1f
#
_cell.length_a   1.000
_cell.length_b   1.000
_cell.length_c   1.000
_cell.angle_alpha   90.00
_cell.angle_beta   90.00
_cell.angle_gamma   90.00
#
_symmetry.space_group_name_H-M   'P 1'
#
loop_
_entity.id
_entity.type
_entity.pdbx_description
1 polymer ?
#
loop_
_entity_poly.entity_id
_entity_poly.type
_entity_poly.pdbx_seq_one_letter_code
_entity_poly.pdbx_strand_id
1 'polypeptide(L)'
;MSKVYIDTETCGLHSQIVLLQYAEEDGPIVLHEVWRRPIRETLAIIEWLCSHTVVGFNLAFDWFHIVKCYTTFRLADPDWIPCEHIDKIAMLEPQGQDGPCVKPANALDLLLHSRKGPYQSLMAREDIRIRKVPAALAYALAEELEDRIELDDIYFAKSADKDAPKWRVYDRRTKDGEIDDTFKDVVLKFNPAGGLKFLAEHAMGFKPKYHYKDVEPDPAWRPYEVGYAPTALAVSSPEMNWEVWTEKDGKRKLAGRAWPGVIHHFIEHWATRSDARDYATDDIVYTRALDKHFGCPPPGDDDSILACMVPMIRWRGFTINADGMKELLAKAKAVVTASPVNINKPAAVRAYLLEVMDDIESLKIQESTKKQNLELVEKYEVKAKREIEEDEGEDDIGTGGVESWEAIRDPEFCLKCDGTGRINGDICKRCEGRGGLEIGQQHPAAVRARELLKVKHAVKEVELYTKLIFAGKFHASFNIVGTLSNRMSGGDGLNAQGIKGSDEVRCMFPLAWPGYQLCGGDFDSFEVTIADAVYNDPEIRKTLVTKAPCLDCNGTGKCRSKKCRQCHGTGSHECEECDGTGVGTKKIHALFGMILFDCSYEEVVGDKEKYKKGKGGVFAEIYGGNEKTLQRNLSISEARAKKAHEQWARQYRGIGKARERTVRNFCSMKQPAGIGSQVVWDEPAEYVESFLGFRRYFTLENKICRALFELARKPPKGWRNHPIKVVRSNRVQTAGGAVASALYGAAFQIQAANMRAAANHEIQSPGGQITKAVQRAIWDIQPPGIHEILVGPMNIHDELMCSTHPGVVKQVTEKVRTVVESYRPKVPLIGMSWFEEMANWAEKKDGAQKVKIRAPEMM
;
A
#
# COMPACT_ATOMS: atom_id res chain seq x y z
N MET A 1 9.30 -34.89 0.32
CA MET A 1 8.80 -34.54 1.67
C MET A 1 7.29 -34.61 1.58
N SER A 2 6.63 -35.27 2.55
CA SER A 2 5.17 -35.32 2.63
C SER A 2 4.61 -33.93 2.93
N LYS A 3 3.40 -33.69 2.44
CA LYS A 3 2.64 -32.46 2.74
C LYS A 3 1.88 -32.64 4.06
N VAL A 4 1.94 -31.63 4.91
CA VAL A 4 1.13 -31.56 6.11
C VAL A 4 0.26 -30.31 6.01
N TYR A 5 -1.05 -30.49 5.94
CA TYR A 5 -2.04 -29.44 5.94
C TYR A 5 -2.24 -28.95 7.36
N ILE A 6 -2.19 -27.64 7.58
CA ILE A 6 -2.30 -27.03 8.90
C ILE A 6 -3.29 -25.88 8.90
N ASP A 7 -3.90 -25.65 10.05
CA ASP A 7 -4.69 -24.47 10.38
C ASP A 7 -4.65 -24.26 11.90
N THR A 8 -5.01 -23.08 12.38
CA THR A 8 -4.97 -22.75 13.81
C THR A 8 -6.16 -21.93 14.25
N GLU A 9 -6.73 -22.28 15.41
CA GLU A 9 -7.69 -21.44 16.10
C GLU A 9 -7.01 -20.76 17.27
N THR A 10 -7.22 -19.45 17.40
CA THR A 10 -6.43 -18.60 18.26
C THR A 10 -7.30 -17.76 19.21
N CYS A 11 -6.74 -17.33 20.31
CA CYS A 11 -7.34 -16.37 21.22
C CYS A 11 -7.10 -14.93 20.71
N GLY A 12 -7.78 -14.54 19.59
CA GLY A 12 -7.58 -13.24 18.94
C GLY A 12 -6.39 -13.21 17.98
N LEU A 13 -6.13 -12.03 17.40
CA LEU A 13 -5.18 -11.87 16.29
C LEU A 13 -3.70 -11.99 16.69
N HIS A 14 -3.35 -11.72 17.93
CA HIS A 14 -1.96 -11.61 18.38
C HIS A 14 -1.65 -12.51 19.55
N SER A 15 -2.66 -13.19 20.10
CA SER A 15 -2.55 -13.96 21.30
C SER A 15 -2.11 -15.41 21.04
N GLN A 16 -2.51 -16.34 21.87
CA GLN A 16 -2.04 -17.72 21.82
C GLN A 16 -2.90 -18.58 20.89
N ILE A 17 -2.27 -19.59 20.30
CA ILE A 17 -2.96 -20.70 19.63
C ILE A 17 -3.68 -21.54 20.68
N VAL A 18 -4.93 -21.88 20.45
CA VAL A 18 -5.72 -22.74 21.35
C VAL A 18 -5.99 -24.12 20.76
N LEU A 19 -6.17 -24.18 19.44
CA LEU A 19 -6.35 -25.44 18.72
C LEU A 19 -5.42 -25.47 17.50
N LEU A 20 -4.63 -26.53 17.34
CA LEU A 20 -3.81 -26.80 16.17
C LEU A 20 -4.42 -27.96 15.40
N GLN A 21 -4.91 -27.66 14.22
CA GLN A 21 -5.41 -28.65 13.28
C GLN A 21 -4.30 -29.07 12.32
N TYR A 22 -4.15 -30.36 12.10
CA TYR A 22 -3.21 -30.85 11.07
C TYR A 22 -3.59 -32.20 10.52
N ALA A 23 -3.07 -32.49 9.34
CA ALA A 23 -3.20 -33.80 8.73
C ALA A 23 -2.11 -34.00 7.67
N GLU A 24 -1.46 -35.13 7.72
CA GLU A 24 -0.48 -35.55 6.73
C GLU A 24 -1.17 -36.17 5.51
N GLU A 25 -0.88 -35.66 4.31
CA GLU A 25 -1.44 -36.11 3.03
C GLU A 25 -2.98 -36.33 3.13
N ASP A 26 -3.47 -37.50 2.78
CA ASP A 26 -4.88 -37.90 2.91
C ASP A 26 -5.18 -38.58 4.27
N GLY A 27 -4.26 -38.54 5.23
CA GLY A 27 -4.41 -39.16 6.55
C GLY A 27 -5.51 -38.51 7.41
N PRO A 28 -5.74 -39.03 8.63
CA PRO A 28 -6.76 -38.50 9.54
C PRO A 28 -6.44 -37.07 9.98
N ILE A 29 -7.51 -36.29 10.18
CA ILE A 29 -7.39 -34.92 10.71
C ILE A 29 -7.27 -35.01 12.23
N VAL A 30 -6.25 -34.37 12.77
CA VAL A 30 -5.99 -34.26 14.20
C VAL A 30 -6.32 -32.85 14.67
N LEU A 31 -7.11 -32.77 15.73
CA LEU A 31 -7.40 -31.52 16.44
C LEU A 31 -6.64 -31.54 17.77
N HIS A 32 -5.46 -30.94 17.81
CA HIS A 32 -4.61 -30.90 19.00
C HIS A 32 -4.98 -29.72 19.90
N GLU A 33 -5.45 -30.02 21.12
CA GLU A 33 -5.84 -29.04 22.13
C GLU A 33 -4.60 -28.52 22.88
N VAL A 34 -3.94 -27.49 22.35
CA VAL A 34 -2.63 -26.97 22.80
C VAL A 34 -2.58 -26.70 24.29
N TRP A 35 -3.67 -26.19 24.90
CA TRP A 35 -3.71 -25.79 26.30
C TRP A 35 -4.15 -26.89 27.26
N ARG A 36 -4.64 -28.01 26.75
CA ARG A 36 -5.13 -29.14 27.54
C ARG A 36 -4.25 -30.39 27.46
N ARG A 37 -3.12 -30.29 26.78
CA ARG A 37 -2.12 -31.35 26.64
C ARG A 37 -0.79 -30.92 27.25
N PRO A 38 0.06 -31.84 27.72
CA PRO A 38 1.40 -31.50 28.17
C PRO A 38 2.18 -30.72 27.09
N ILE A 39 2.91 -29.70 27.51
CA ILE A 39 3.70 -28.82 26.62
C ILE A 39 4.60 -29.62 25.68
N ARG A 40 5.24 -30.71 26.17
CA ARG A 40 6.10 -31.57 25.34
C ARG A 40 5.40 -32.14 24.10
N GLU A 41 4.10 -32.42 24.17
CA GLU A 41 3.35 -32.95 23.02
C GLU A 41 3.23 -31.87 21.93
N THR A 42 2.91 -30.65 22.28
CA THR A 42 2.83 -29.52 21.35
C THR A 42 4.19 -29.20 20.74
N LEU A 43 5.26 -29.20 21.55
CA LEU A 43 6.62 -28.98 21.06
C LEU A 43 7.04 -30.05 20.03
N ALA A 44 6.77 -31.33 20.35
CA ALA A 44 7.09 -32.45 19.44
C ALA A 44 6.32 -32.34 18.10
N ILE A 45 5.04 -31.94 18.13
CA ILE A 45 4.26 -31.70 16.91
C ILE A 45 4.88 -30.57 16.09
N ILE A 46 5.26 -29.44 16.69
CA ILE A 46 5.87 -28.32 15.97
C ILE A 46 7.24 -28.71 15.38
N GLU A 47 8.05 -29.44 16.13
CA GLU A 47 9.33 -29.97 15.61
C GLU A 47 9.12 -30.91 14.42
N TRP A 48 8.12 -31.78 14.50
CA TRP A 48 7.72 -32.63 13.39
C TRP A 48 7.24 -31.83 12.18
N LEU A 49 6.39 -30.81 12.36
CA LEU A 49 5.97 -29.89 11.28
C LEU A 49 7.16 -29.25 10.58
N CYS A 50 8.20 -28.89 11.33
CA CYS A 50 9.41 -28.28 10.78
C CYS A 50 10.20 -29.20 9.85
N SER A 51 10.01 -30.51 9.92
CA SER A 51 10.63 -31.51 9.02
C SER A 51 9.84 -31.80 7.74
N HIS A 52 8.66 -31.18 7.57
CA HIS A 52 7.72 -31.45 6.49
C HIS A 52 7.49 -30.24 5.58
N THR A 53 6.75 -30.45 4.50
CA THR A 53 6.17 -29.37 3.70
C THR A 53 4.85 -28.97 4.34
N VAL A 54 4.80 -27.77 4.94
CA VAL A 54 3.55 -27.25 5.49
C VAL A 54 2.69 -26.60 4.42
N VAL A 55 1.40 -26.92 4.41
CA VAL A 55 0.41 -26.38 3.48
C VAL A 55 -0.71 -25.72 4.29
N GLY A 56 -1.00 -24.47 4.04
CA GLY A 56 -2.06 -23.75 4.74
C GLY A 56 -2.74 -22.70 3.86
N PHE A 57 -3.76 -22.07 4.42
CA PHE A 57 -4.45 -20.94 3.81
C PHE A 57 -4.23 -19.68 4.64
N ASN A 58 -3.46 -18.71 4.13
CA ASN A 58 -2.92 -17.58 4.90
C ASN A 58 -1.88 -18.02 5.95
N LEU A 59 -0.95 -18.84 5.51
CA LEU A 59 0.04 -19.51 6.34
C LEU A 59 0.85 -18.57 7.24
N ALA A 60 1.00 -17.29 6.84
CA ALA A 60 1.66 -16.30 7.67
C ALA A 60 0.94 -16.05 9.01
N PHE A 61 -0.37 -16.24 9.07
CA PHE A 61 -1.13 -16.15 10.32
C PHE A 61 -0.85 -17.37 11.21
N ASP A 62 -1.04 -18.56 10.69
CA ASP A 62 -0.87 -19.80 11.44
C ASP A 62 0.55 -19.99 11.92
N TRP A 63 1.51 -19.75 11.03
CA TRP A 63 2.93 -19.88 11.36
C TRP A 63 3.39 -18.87 12.42
N PHE A 64 2.77 -17.68 12.47
CA PHE A 64 3.03 -16.71 13.54
C PHE A 64 2.68 -17.29 14.92
N HIS A 65 1.53 -17.91 15.02
CA HIS A 65 1.08 -18.50 16.28
C HIS A 65 1.87 -19.75 16.66
N ILE A 66 2.29 -20.56 15.67
CA ILE A 66 3.18 -21.71 15.87
C ILE A 66 4.55 -21.27 16.40
N VAL A 67 5.14 -20.25 15.76
CA VAL A 67 6.42 -19.65 16.23
C VAL A 67 6.32 -19.14 17.66
N LYS A 68 5.30 -18.36 17.95
CA LYS A 68 5.04 -17.81 19.27
C LYS A 68 4.84 -18.91 20.31
N CYS A 69 4.03 -19.91 19.99
CA CYS A 69 3.77 -21.04 20.85
C CYS A 69 5.05 -21.82 21.17
N TYR A 70 5.81 -22.22 20.15
CA TYR A 70 7.05 -22.96 20.36
C TYR A 70 8.05 -22.19 21.21
N THR A 71 8.33 -20.95 20.83
CA THR A 71 9.36 -20.14 21.51
C THR A 71 8.99 -19.74 22.93
N THR A 72 7.70 -19.72 23.26
CA THR A 72 7.21 -19.49 24.60
C THR A 72 7.23 -20.78 25.43
N PHE A 73 6.66 -21.87 24.89
CA PHE A 73 6.50 -23.13 25.60
C PHE A 73 7.83 -23.80 25.92
N ARG A 74 8.85 -23.66 25.07
CA ARG A 74 10.20 -24.18 25.36
C ARG A 74 10.84 -23.63 26.63
N LEU A 75 10.32 -22.51 27.16
CA LEU A 75 10.79 -21.88 28.41
C LEU A 75 10.08 -22.39 29.64
N ALA A 76 8.97 -23.12 29.45
CA ALA A 76 8.16 -23.69 30.49
C ALA A 76 8.58 -25.14 30.80
N ASP A 77 8.07 -25.67 31.89
CA ASP A 77 8.23 -27.10 32.21
C ASP A 77 7.47 -27.94 31.18
N PRO A 78 8.13 -28.89 30.49
CA PRO A 78 7.55 -29.69 29.43
C PRO A 78 6.35 -30.56 29.90
N ASP A 79 6.24 -30.83 31.19
CA ASP A 79 5.14 -31.61 31.76
C ASP A 79 3.94 -30.78 32.19
N TRP A 80 4.05 -29.47 32.16
CA TRP A 80 2.90 -28.61 32.44
C TRP A 80 1.77 -28.83 31.44
N ILE A 81 0.55 -28.80 31.96
CA ILE A 81 -0.67 -28.59 31.19
C ILE A 81 -0.91 -27.08 31.15
N PRO A 82 -0.81 -26.42 30.00
CA PRO A 82 -0.77 -24.96 29.92
C PRO A 82 -1.97 -24.25 30.55
N CYS A 83 -3.18 -24.80 30.50
CA CYS A 83 -4.37 -24.18 31.07
C CYS A 83 -4.30 -24.05 32.60
N GLU A 84 -3.46 -24.85 33.30
CA GLU A 84 -3.24 -24.78 34.72
C GLU A 84 -2.19 -23.70 35.08
N HIS A 85 -1.47 -23.18 34.10
CA HIS A 85 -0.34 -22.27 34.30
C HIS A 85 -0.37 -21.04 33.38
N ILE A 86 -1.56 -20.58 33.00
CA ILE A 86 -1.76 -19.49 32.01
C ILE A 86 -0.97 -18.23 32.36
N ASP A 87 -1.03 -17.77 33.62
CA ASP A 87 -0.31 -16.58 34.07
C ASP A 87 1.21 -16.72 33.92
N LYS A 88 1.76 -17.91 34.27
CA LYS A 88 3.18 -18.16 34.16
C LYS A 88 3.62 -18.15 32.66
N ILE A 89 2.84 -18.79 31.80
CA ILE A 89 3.12 -18.83 30.36
C ILE A 89 3.07 -17.43 29.76
N ALA A 90 2.09 -16.61 30.11
CA ALA A 90 2.00 -15.23 29.67
C ALA A 90 3.24 -14.41 30.05
N MET A 91 3.82 -14.66 31.22
CA MET A 91 5.06 -14.00 31.66
C MET A 91 6.31 -14.47 30.90
N LEU A 92 6.27 -15.65 30.27
CA LEU A 92 7.36 -16.17 29.44
C LEU A 92 7.31 -15.60 28.00
N GLU A 93 6.18 -15.12 27.51
CA GLU A 93 6.03 -14.65 26.14
C GLU A 93 7.07 -13.59 25.71
N PRO A 94 7.34 -12.53 26.48
CA PRO A 94 8.37 -11.57 26.10
C PRO A 94 9.77 -12.18 25.95
N GLN A 95 10.09 -13.18 26.77
CA GLN A 95 11.35 -13.90 26.69
C GLN A 95 11.39 -14.83 25.47
N GLY A 96 10.23 -15.37 25.07
CA GLY A 96 10.07 -16.17 23.87
C GLY A 96 10.44 -15.44 22.59
N GLN A 97 10.32 -14.12 22.57
CA GLN A 97 10.73 -13.30 21.39
C GLN A 97 12.21 -13.45 21.03
N ASP A 98 13.06 -13.75 21.99
CA ASP A 98 14.49 -13.98 21.76
C ASP A 98 14.82 -15.46 21.51
N GLY A 99 13.80 -16.27 21.25
CA GLY A 99 13.88 -17.71 20.98
C GLY A 99 14.55 -18.06 19.65
N PRO A 100 14.69 -19.39 19.40
CA PRO A 100 15.25 -19.88 18.15
C PRO A 100 14.34 -19.59 16.95
N CYS A 101 14.90 -19.76 15.77
CA CYS A 101 14.14 -19.80 14.53
C CYS A 101 13.32 -21.09 14.48
N VAL A 102 12.06 -20.98 14.07
CA VAL A 102 11.16 -22.08 13.77
C VAL A 102 10.86 -22.01 12.28
N LYS A 103 11.51 -22.85 11.49
CA LYS A 103 11.44 -22.82 10.02
C LYS A 103 11.00 -24.18 9.48
N PRO A 104 9.93 -24.24 8.67
CA PRO A 104 9.52 -25.48 8.02
C PRO A 104 10.54 -25.88 6.94
N ALA A 105 10.62 -27.16 6.64
CA ALA A 105 11.47 -27.65 5.56
C ALA A 105 11.02 -27.08 4.21
N ASN A 106 9.73 -26.96 4.01
CA ASN A 106 9.14 -26.32 2.85
C ASN A 106 7.75 -25.77 3.16
N ALA A 107 7.19 -24.92 2.30
CA ALA A 107 5.87 -24.33 2.52
C ALA A 107 5.08 -24.14 1.21
N LEU A 108 3.74 -24.16 1.33
CA LEU A 108 2.80 -23.78 0.29
C LEU A 108 1.62 -23.02 0.91
N ASP A 109 1.47 -21.75 0.54
CA ASP A 109 0.34 -20.92 0.96
C ASP A 109 -0.68 -20.82 -0.16
N LEU A 110 -1.84 -21.45 0.03
CA LEU A 110 -2.89 -21.50 -1.00
C LEU A 110 -3.62 -20.19 -1.19
N LEU A 111 -3.67 -19.31 -0.17
CA LEU A 111 -4.16 -17.95 -0.35
C LEU A 111 -3.24 -17.15 -1.27
N LEU A 112 -1.93 -17.19 -1.04
CA LEU A 112 -0.97 -16.49 -1.88
C LEU A 112 -0.95 -17.07 -3.30
N HIS A 113 -1.11 -18.39 -3.44
CA HIS A 113 -1.25 -19.03 -4.74
C HIS A 113 -2.51 -18.54 -5.47
N SER A 114 -3.66 -18.49 -4.80
CA SER A 114 -4.91 -18.01 -5.38
C SER A 114 -4.81 -16.56 -5.91
N ARG A 115 -4.02 -15.75 -5.22
CA ARG A 115 -3.76 -14.34 -5.59
C ARG A 115 -2.86 -14.16 -6.81
N LYS A 116 -2.24 -15.23 -7.31
CA LYS A 116 -1.42 -15.22 -8.55
C LYS A 116 -2.22 -15.61 -9.79
N GLY A 117 -3.45 -16.11 -9.62
CA GLY A 117 -4.33 -16.58 -10.67
C GLY A 117 -5.58 -15.71 -10.87
N PRO A 118 -6.61 -16.26 -11.54
CA PRO A 118 -7.86 -15.55 -11.80
C PRO A 118 -8.59 -15.04 -10.56
N TYR A 119 -8.35 -15.65 -9.39
CA TYR A 119 -8.91 -15.22 -8.11
C TYR A 119 -8.26 -13.95 -7.55
N GLN A 120 -7.27 -13.38 -8.22
CA GLN A 120 -6.61 -12.14 -7.81
C GLN A 120 -7.58 -10.97 -7.64
N SER A 121 -8.63 -10.92 -8.45
CA SER A 121 -9.68 -9.89 -8.38
C SER A 121 -10.43 -9.87 -7.05
N LEU A 122 -10.42 -10.98 -6.30
CA LEU A 122 -10.98 -11.04 -4.94
C LEU A 122 -10.21 -10.19 -3.92
N MET A 123 -8.98 -9.78 -4.26
CA MET A 123 -8.15 -8.90 -3.43
C MET A 123 -8.47 -7.42 -3.62
N ALA A 124 -8.99 -7.05 -4.78
CA ALA A 124 -9.21 -5.66 -5.12
C ALA A 124 -10.44 -5.12 -4.41
N ARG A 125 -10.25 -4.07 -3.62
CA ARG A 125 -11.34 -3.26 -3.08
C ARG A 125 -11.39 -1.96 -3.86
N GLU A 126 -12.25 -1.90 -4.87
CA GLU A 126 -12.47 -0.69 -5.65
C GLU A 126 -13.93 -0.25 -5.58
N ASP A 127 -14.17 0.99 -5.22
CA ASP A 127 -15.48 1.62 -5.35
C ASP A 127 -15.57 2.21 -6.76
N ILE A 128 -16.47 1.70 -7.58
CA ILE A 128 -16.71 2.23 -8.91
C ILE A 128 -17.82 3.26 -8.84
N ARG A 129 -17.52 4.50 -9.19
CA ARG A 129 -18.47 5.62 -9.10
C ARG A 129 -18.92 6.10 -10.48
N ILE A 130 -20.21 6.05 -10.72
CA ILE A 130 -20.88 6.64 -11.88
C ILE A 130 -21.37 8.03 -11.46
N ARG A 131 -20.78 9.06 -12.00
CA ARG A 131 -21.04 10.44 -11.60
C ARG A 131 -22.11 11.09 -12.49
N LYS A 132 -22.84 12.07 -11.93
CA LYS A 132 -23.81 12.90 -12.66
C LYS A 132 -24.93 12.05 -13.31
N VAL A 133 -25.44 11.07 -12.59
CA VAL A 133 -26.64 10.33 -12.97
C VAL A 133 -27.86 11.20 -12.67
N PRO A 134 -28.84 11.36 -13.58
CA PRO A 134 -30.07 12.07 -13.26
C PRO A 134 -30.74 11.53 -12.00
N ALA A 135 -31.06 12.41 -11.05
CA ALA A 135 -31.54 12.01 -9.72
C ALA A 135 -32.77 11.07 -9.79
N ALA A 136 -33.71 11.35 -10.67
CA ALA A 136 -34.92 10.54 -10.88
C ALA A 136 -34.64 9.11 -11.40
N LEU A 137 -33.47 8.83 -11.96
CA LEU A 137 -33.12 7.54 -12.52
C LEU A 137 -31.98 6.83 -11.75
N ALA A 138 -31.43 7.46 -10.70
CA ALA A 138 -30.25 6.95 -10.03
C ALA A 138 -30.50 5.59 -9.35
N TYR A 139 -31.64 5.41 -8.72
CA TYR A 139 -32.03 4.15 -8.09
C TYR A 139 -32.33 3.07 -9.13
N ALA A 140 -33.12 3.39 -10.16
CA ALA A 140 -33.41 2.46 -11.24
C ALA A 140 -32.15 2.03 -11.99
N LEU A 141 -31.17 2.93 -12.13
CA LEU A 141 -29.86 2.58 -12.67
C LEU A 141 -29.11 1.62 -11.75
N ALA A 142 -29.15 1.83 -10.46
CA ALA A 142 -28.51 0.95 -9.51
C ALA A 142 -29.09 -0.48 -9.56
N GLU A 143 -30.41 -0.61 -9.59
CA GLU A 143 -31.13 -1.88 -9.75
C GLU A 143 -30.79 -2.54 -11.09
N GLU A 144 -30.88 -1.81 -12.20
CA GLU A 144 -30.55 -2.33 -13.53
C GLU A 144 -29.10 -2.82 -13.65
N LEU A 145 -28.16 -2.14 -12.99
CA LEU A 145 -26.76 -2.56 -12.95
C LEU A 145 -26.56 -3.79 -12.07
N GLU A 146 -27.31 -3.94 -11.00
CA GLU A 146 -27.27 -5.13 -10.15
C GLU A 146 -27.73 -6.36 -10.92
N ASP A 147 -28.80 -6.24 -11.71
CA ASP A 147 -29.34 -7.33 -12.53
C ASP A 147 -28.45 -7.69 -13.72
N ARG A 148 -27.80 -6.70 -14.35
CA ARG A 148 -26.95 -6.93 -15.53
C ARG A 148 -25.53 -7.36 -15.24
N ILE A 149 -25.00 -6.92 -14.14
CA ILE A 149 -23.69 -7.36 -13.69
C ILE A 149 -23.92 -8.65 -12.91
N GLU A 150 -24.19 -9.74 -13.63
CA GLU A 150 -23.98 -11.10 -13.14
C GLU A 150 -22.49 -11.24 -12.83
N LEU A 151 -22.11 -10.70 -11.71
CA LEU A 151 -20.84 -11.02 -11.13
C LEU A 151 -21.08 -12.40 -10.54
N ASP A 152 -20.47 -13.40 -11.15
CA ASP A 152 -20.38 -14.73 -10.56
C ASP A 152 -20.14 -14.52 -9.07
N ASP A 153 -20.82 -15.22 -8.21
CA ASP A 153 -20.79 -15.07 -6.76
C ASP A 153 -19.35 -15.01 -6.18
N ILE A 154 -18.37 -15.43 -6.94
CA ILE A 154 -16.92 -15.33 -6.69
C ILE A 154 -16.47 -13.88 -6.43
N TYR A 155 -17.10 -12.88 -7.00
CA TYR A 155 -16.65 -11.48 -6.92
C TYR A 155 -17.41 -10.64 -5.91
N PHE A 156 -18.50 -11.18 -5.32
CA PHE A 156 -19.22 -10.52 -4.26
C PHE A 156 -19.17 -11.32 -2.97
N ALA A 157 -18.33 -10.89 -2.05
CA ALA A 157 -18.58 -11.27 -0.68
C ALA A 157 -19.97 -10.77 -0.33
N LYS A 158 -20.87 -11.69 0.02
CA LYS A 158 -22.08 -11.33 0.73
C LYS A 158 -21.62 -10.46 1.89
N SER A 159 -21.97 -9.18 1.89
CA SER A 159 -21.83 -8.32 3.06
C SER A 159 -22.36 -9.12 4.26
N ALA A 160 -21.74 -8.94 5.44
CA ALA A 160 -22.33 -9.49 6.66
C ALA A 160 -23.79 -9.13 6.84
N ASP A 161 -24.21 -8.05 6.21
CA ASP A 161 -25.60 -7.60 6.03
C ASP A 161 -26.06 -8.08 4.66
N LYS A 162 -26.78 -9.21 4.63
CA LYS A 162 -27.34 -9.81 3.41
C LYS A 162 -28.29 -8.86 2.68
N ASP A 163 -28.80 -7.85 3.38
CA ASP A 163 -29.75 -6.86 2.87
C ASP A 163 -29.08 -5.53 2.48
N ALA A 164 -27.76 -5.37 2.68
CA ALA A 164 -27.08 -4.16 2.26
C ALA A 164 -27.00 -4.07 0.74
N PRO A 165 -27.51 -3.01 0.11
CA PRO A 165 -27.46 -2.88 -1.33
C PRO A 165 -26.00 -2.83 -1.80
N LYS A 166 -25.66 -3.62 -2.82
CA LYS A 166 -24.34 -3.63 -3.47
C LYS A 166 -24.04 -2.26 -4.08
N TRP A 167 -25.09 -1.58 -4.56
CA TRP A 167 -25.04 -0.22 -5.06
C TRP A 167 -25.55 0.76 -4.03
N ARG A 168 -24.91 1.93 -3.94
CA ARG A 168 -25.36 3.06 -3.09
C ARG A 168 -25.52 4.29 -3.92
N VAL A 169 -26.60 5.01 -3.69
CA VAL A 169 -26.91 6.28 -4.33
C VAL A 169 -26.54 7.41 -3.35
N TYR A 170 -25.72 8.33 -3.80
CA TYR A 170 -25.24 9.46 -3.02
C TYR A 170 -25.73 10.77 -3.61
N ASP A 171 -26.15 11.68 -2.73
CA ASP A 171 -26.45 13.04 -3.10
C ASP A 171 -25.20 13.77 -3.57
N ARG A 172 -25.34 14.54 -4.60
CA ARG A 172 -24.37 15.51 -5.04
C ARG A 172 -24.65 16.85 -4.42
N ARG A 173 -23.64 17.69 -4.33
CA ARG A 173 -23.83 19.07 -3.92
C ARG A 173 -23.52 20.00 -5.09
N THR A 174 -24.31 21.08 -5.18
CA THR A 174 -24.07 22.18 -6.12
C THR A 174 -22.78 22.91 -5.76
N LYS A 175 -22.37 23.85 -6.60
CA LYS A 175 -21.22 24.73 -6.30
C LYS A 175 -21.43 25.54 -5.02
N ASP A 176 -22.67 25.82 -4.66
CA ASP A 176 -23.05 26.59 -3.47
C ASP A 176 -23.21 25.72 -2.22
N GLY A 177 -22.91 24.40 -2.33
CA GLY A 177 -22.96 23.47 -1.21
C GLY A 177 -24.34 22.88 -0.92
N GLU A 178 -25.38 23.28 -1.63
CA GLU A 178 -26.73 22.73 -1.53
C GLU A 178 -26.81 21.34 -2.17
N ILE A 179 -27.84 20.55 -1.85
CA ILE A 179 -28.06 19.27 -2.49
C ILE A 179 -28.46 19.52 -3.95
N ASP A 180 -27.76 18.87 -4.87
CA ASP A 180 -28.11 18.88 -6.30
C ASP A 180 -29.24 17.90 -6.55
N ASP A 181 -30.47 18.42 -6.59
CA ASP A 181 -31.66 17.63 -6.88
C ASP A 181 -31.72 17.11 -8.33
N THR A 182 -30.84 17.61 -9.19
CA THR A 182 -30.77 17.22 -10.61
C THR A 182 -29.99 15.95 -10.83
N PHE A 183 -28.89 15.76 -10.07
CA PHE A 183 -27.97 14.65 -10.23
C PHE A 183 -27.59 13.98 -8.92
N LYS A 184 -27.36 12.67 -9.00
CA LYS A 184 -26.80 11.84 -7.92
C LYS A 184 -25.60 11.07 -8.44
N ASP A 185 -24.79 10.51 -7.53
CA ASP A 185 -23.74 9.56 -7.87
C ASP A 185 -24.17 8.15 -7.47
N VAL A 186 -24.02 7.19 -8.38
CA VAL A 186 -24.25 5.76 -8.12
C VAL A 186 -22.91 5.10 -7.92
N VAL A 187 -22.71 4.41 -6.79
CA VAL A 187 -21.44 3.81 -6.40
C VAL A 187 -21.60 2.33 -6.13
N LEU A 188 -20.90 1.51 -6.89
CA LEU A 188 -20.75 0.09 -6.61
C LEU A 188 -19.63 -0.08 -5.55
N LYS A 189 -19.97 -0.73 -4.45
CA LYS A 189 -19.02 -1.06 -3.39
C LYS A 189 -18.72 -2.55 -3.42
N PHE A 190 -17.43 -2.86 -3.45
CA PHE A 190 -16.93 -4.21 -3.35
C PHE A 190 -16.45 -4.49 -1.93
N ASN A 191 -16.80 -5.66 -1.41
CA ASN A 191 -16.15 -6.25 -0.27
C ASN A 191 -15.33 -7.44 -0.80
N PRO A 192 -13.99 -7.37 -0.79
CA PRO A 192 -13.19 -8.50 -1.23
C PRO A 192 -13.47 -9.70 -0.33
N ALA A 193 -13.74 -10.82 -0.93
CA ALA A 193 -13.89 -12.08 -0.26
C ALA A 193 -12.77 -12.99 -0.71
N GLY A 194 -11.91 -13.35 0.18
CA GLY A 194 -10.74 -14.19 -0.08
C GLY A 194 -10.54 -15.24 1.00
N GLY A 195 -11.60 -15.54 1.78
CA GLY A 195 -11.53 -16.57 2.81
C GLY A 195 -11.60 -17.97 2.25
N LEU A 196 -11.00 -18.93 2.95
CA LEU A 196 -10.95 -20.35 2.56
C LEU A 196 -12.34 -20.89 2.23
N LYS A 197 -13.30 -20.73 3.13
CA LYS A 197 -14.68 -21.23 2.93
C LYS A 197 -15.40 -20.57 1.77
N PHE A 198 -15.11 -19.30 1.51
CA PHE A 198 -15.63 -18.60 0.34
C PHE A 198 -15.10 -19.22 -0.97
N LEU A 199 -13.80 -19.49 -1.05
CA LEU A 199 -13.24 -20.18 -2.22
C LEU A 199 -13.73 -21.61 -2.33
N ALA A 200 -13.88 -22.32 -1.22
CA ALA A 200 -14.46 -23.67 -1.20
C ALA A 200 -15.90 -23.68 -1.75
N GLU A 201 -16.74 -22.72 -1.35
CA GLU A 201 -18.11 -22.58 -1.83
C GLU A 201 -18.17 -22.23 -3.31
N HIS A 202 -17.46 -21.19 -3.73
CA HIS A 202 -17.62 -20.61 -5.06
C HIS A 202 -16.75 -21.27 -6.14
N ALA A 203 -15.55 -21.70 -5.80
CA ALA A 203 -14.64 -22.33 -6.76
C ALA A 203 -14.82 -23.83 -6.87
N MET A 204 -15.25 -24.49 -5.81
CA MET A 204 -15.34 -25.95 -5.75
C MET A 204 -16.76 -26.49 -5.54
N GLY A 205 -17.74 -25.60 -5.30
CA GLY A 205 -19.14 -25.98 -5.08
C GLY A 205 -19.42 -26.66 -3.74
N PHE A 206 -18.52 -26.55 -2.77
CA PHE A 206 -18.80 -27.00 -1.41
C PHE A 206 -19.89 -26.15 -0.76
N LYS A 207 -20.62 -26.73 0.17
CA LYS A 207 -21.57 -26.02 1.02
C LYS A 207 -21.10 -26.08 2.46
N PRO A 208 -20.31 -25.11 2.93
CA PRO A 208 -19.86 -25.07 4.30
C PRO A 208 -21.05 -25.14 5.26
N LYS A 209 -21.01 -26.06 6.23
CA LYS A 209 -22.04 -26.22 7.24
C LYS A 209 -22.06 -25.02 8.18
N TYR A 210 -20.89 -24.51 8.51
CA TYR A 210 -20.70 -23.37 9.39
C TYR A 210 -19.74 -22.35 8.75
N HIS A 211 -20.04 -21.06 8.92
CA HIS A 211 -19.09 -19.97 8.73
C HIS A 211 -18.57 -19.51 10.11
N TYR A 212 -17.44 -18.79 10.13
CA TYR A 212 -16.82 -18.34 11.37
C TYR A 212 -17.80 -17.61 12.32
N LYS A 213 -18.71 -16.80 11.79
CA LYS A 213 -19.74 -16.09 12.55
C LYS A 213 -20.73 -17.00 13.29
N ASP A 214 -20.92 -18.21 12.79
CA ASP A 214 -21.86 -19.16 13.41
C ASP A 214 -21.23 -19.85 14.60
N VAL A 215 -19.90 -19.88 14.62
CA VAL A 215 -19.09 -20.61 15.63
C VAL A 215 -18.11 -19.71 16.37
N GLU A 216 -18.08 -18.39 16.09
CA GLU A 216 -17.14 -17.51 16.77
C GLU A 216 -17.36 -17.51 18.31
N PRO A 217 -16.27 -17.41 19.09
CA PRO A 217 -16.38 -17.22 20.52
C PRO A 217 -17.16 -15.96 20.87
N ASP A 218 -17.80 -15.93 22.05
CA ASP A 218 -18.61 -14.77 22.47
C ASP A 218 -17.81 -13.48 22.31
N PRO A 219 -18.26 -12.51 21.50
CA PRO A 219 -17.59 -11.24 21.27
C PRO A 219 -17.32 -10.45 22.56
N ALA A 220 -18.05 -10.72 23.64
CA ALA A 220 -17.80 -10.10 24.94
C ALA A 220 -16.42 -10.44 25.53
N TRP A 221 -15.80 -11.53 25.09
CA TRP A 221 -14.50 -12.00 25.56
C TRP A 221 -13.32 -11.63 24.65
N ARG A 222 -13.48 -10.70 23.74
CA ARG A 222 -12.38 -10.28 22.88
C ARG A 222 -11.28 -9.58 23.67
N PRO A 223 -10.01 -9.99 23.48
CA PRO A 223 -8.88 -9.29 24.08
C PRO A 223 -8.74 -7.88 23.51
N TYR A 224 -8.29 -6.95 24.33
CA TYR A 224 -7.85 -5.65 23.84
C TYR A 224 -6.45 -5.80 23.25
N GLU A 225 -6.36 -5.83 21.94
CA GLU A 225 -5.11 -6.07 21.22
C GLU A 225 -4.50 -4.77 20.70
N VAL A 226 -3.18 -4.65 20.86
CA VAL A 226 -2.38 -3.65 20.16
C VAL A 226 -1.85 -4.29 18.90
N GLY A 227 -2.34 -3.87 17.73
CA GLY A 227 -2.18 -4.57 16.46
C GLY A 227 -0.76 -4.82 15.96
N TYR A 228 0.29 -4.43 16.69
CA TYR A 228 1.70 -4.66 16.32
C TYR A 228 2.56 -5.18 17.48
N ALA A 229 2.01 -5.25 18.69
CA ALA A 229 2.71 -5.76 19.86
C ALA A 229 2.19 -7.17 20.19
N PRO A 230 2.90 -8.22 19.75
CA PRO A 230 2.36 -9.58 19.67
C PRO A 230 2.48 -10.38 20.98
N THR A 231 2.49 -9.72 22.13
CA THR A 231 2.56 -10.39 23.43
C THR A 231 1.31 -10.16 24.27
N ALA A 232 1.02 -11.08 25.17
CA ALA A 232 -0.08 -10.92 26.13
C ALA A 232 0.12 -9.70 27.04
N LEU A 233 1.37 -9.37 27.38
CA LEU A 233 1.69 -8.16 28.16
C LEU A 233 1.41 -6.87 27.39
N ALA A 234 1.54 -6.89 26.08
CA ALA A 234 1.17 -5.76 25.23
C ALA A 234 -0.36 -5.62 25.11
N VAL A 235 -1.08 -6.73 25.18
CA VAL A 235 -2.55 -6.77 25.17
C VAL A 235 -3.12 -6.30 26.50
N SER A 236 -2.54 -6.73 27.60
CA SER A 236 -2.88 -6.30 28.95
C SER A 236 -1.93 -5.20 29.41
N SER A 237 -2.14 -3.97 28.98
CA SER A 237 -1.27 -2.88 29.45
C SER A 237 -1.28 -2.80 30.99
N PRO A 238 -0.21 -2.30 31.61
CA PRO A 238 -0.17 -2.09 33.07
C PRO A 238 -1.34 -1.27 33.60
N GLU A 239 -1.84 -0.35 32.77
CA GLU A 239 -3.00 0.51 33.08
C GLU A 239 -4.31 -0.26 33.03
N MET A 240 -4.40 -1.34 32.30
CA MET A 240 -5.60 -2.16 32.13
C MET A 240 -5.58 -3.40 33.05
N ASN A 241 -4.49 -3.68 33.69
CA ASN A 241 -4.33 -4.77 34.67
C ASN A 241 -4.94 -6.12 34.20
N TRP A 242 -4.64 -6.54 32.98
CA TRP A 242 -5.17 -7.76 32.38
C TRP A 242 -6.71 -7.77 32.21
N GLU A 243 -7.34 -6.64 32.09
CA GLU A 243 -8.77 -6.51 31.88
C GLU A 243 -9.09 -6.52 30.38
N VAL A 244 -10.19 -7.19 30.03
CA VAL A 244 -10.74 -7.22 28.69
C VAL A 244 -11.82 -6.19 28.56
N TRP A 245 -11.67 -5.32 27.60
CA TRP A 245 -12.61 -4.25 27.32
C TRP A 245 -13.30 -4.47 25.98
N THR A 246 -14.60 -4.41 25.97
CA THR A 246 -15.39 -4.38 24.73
C THR A 246 -15.93 -2.99 24.48
N GLU A 247 -16.06 -2.64 23.23
CA GLU A 247 -16.74 -1.42 22.82
C GLU A 247 -18.15 -1.80 22.35
N LYS A 248 -19.15 -1.37 23.09
CA LYS A 248 -20.55 -1.52 22.74
C LYS A 248 -21.21 -0.14 22.78
N ASP A 249 -21.86 0.24 21.67
CA ASP A 249 -22.56 1.53 21.53
C ASP A 249 -21.63 2.75 21.75
N GLY A 250 -20.37 2.66 21.32
CA GLY A 250 -19.37 3.72 21.50
C GLY A 250 -18.90 3.90 22.96
N LYS A 251 -19.24 2.97 23.83
CA LYS A 251 -18.79 2.99 25.23
C LYS A 251 -17.97 1.75 25.54
N ARG A 252 -16.80 1.99 26.11
CA ARG A 252 -15.96 0.90 26.65
C ARG A 252 -16.64 0.28 27.88
N LYS A 253 -16.84 -1.02 27.85
CA LYS A 253 -17.28 -1.82 28.98
C LYS A 253 -16.25 -2.88 29.29
N LEU A 254 -15.99 -3.10 30.57
CA LEU A 254 -15.25 -4.25 31.04
C LEU A 254 -16.07 -5.50 30.73
N ALA A 255 -15.59 -6.36 29.83
CA ALA A 255 -16.28 -7.56 29.39
C ALA A 255 -15.87 -8.80 30.18
N GLY A 256 -14.69 -8.78 30.75
CA GLY A 256 -14.16 -9.87 31.55
C GLY A 256 -12.91 -9.45 32.30
N ARG A 257 -12.43 -10.33 33.13
CA ARG A 257 -11.20 -10.12 33.85
C ARG A 257 -10.08 -10.76 33.08
N ALA A 258 -8.98 -10.11 33.12
CA ALA A 258 -7.66 -10.61 32.92
C ALA A 258 -7.50 -11.61 31.76
N TRP A 259 -6.40 -11.54 31.09
CA TRP A 259 -5.95 -12.50 30.10
C TRP A 259 -6.23 -13.98 30.42
N PRO A 260 -6.02 -14.50 31.67
CA PRO A 260 -6.38 -15.87 31.99
C PRO A 260 -7.84 -16.21 31.77
N GLY A 261 -8.77 -15.34 32.15
CA GLY A 261 -10.20 -15.58 31.94
C GLY A 261 -10.60 -15.62 30.46
N VAL A 262 -9.98 -14.78 29.64
CA VAL A 262 -10.21 -14.76 28.18
C VAL A 262 -9.71 -16.06 27.55
N ILE A 263 -8.48 -16.46 27.83
CA ILE A 263 -7.93 -17.67 27.27
C ILE A 263 -8.69 -18.93 27.70
N HIS A 264 -9.13 -19.00 28.96
CA HIS A 264 -10.00 -20.10 29.42
C HIS A 264 -11.29 -20.15 28.62
N HIS A 265 -11.92 -19.02 28.35
CA HIS A 265 -13.13 -18.99 27.54
C HIS A 265 -12.90 -19.54 26.14
N PHE A 266 -11.80 -19.16 25.48
CA PHE A 266 -11.45 -19.69 24.16
C PHE A 266 -11.08 -21.17 24.20
N ILE A 267 -10.33 -21.62 25.21
CA ILE A 267 -10.01 -23.04 25.39
C ILE A 267 -11.29 -23.86 25.49
N GLU A 268 -12.22 -23.51 26.39
CA GLU A 268 -13.49 -24.20 26.55
C GLU A 268 -14.32 -24.18 25.26
N HIS A 269 -14.40 -23.04 24.59
CA HIS A 269 -15.14 -22.90 23.35
C HIS A 269 -14.68 -23.91 22.29
N TRP A 270 -13.38 -23.93 21.97
CA TRP A 270 -12.82 -24.79 20.95
C TRP A 270 -12.70 -26.26 21.36
N ALA A 271 -12.63 -26.55 22.66
CA ALA A 271 -12.56 -27.91 23.18
C ALA A 271 -13.93 -28.60 23.27
N THR A 272 -14.99 -27.87 23.58
CA THR A 272 -16.28 -28.47 23.98
C THR A 272 -17.41 -28.31 22.99
N ARG A 273 -17.40 -27.27 22.15
CA ARG A 273 -18.44 -27.03 21.16
C ARG A 273 -18.23 -27.90 19.91
N SER A 274 -19.18 -28.78 19.65
CA SER A 274 -19.10 -29.70 18.49
C SER A 274 -19.10 -28.96 17.17
N ASP A 275 -19.92 -27.90 17.02
CA ASP A 275 -19.97 -27.07 15.81
C ASP A 275 -18.66 -26.31 15.53
N ALA A 276 -17.98 -25.81 16.57
CA ALA A 276 -16.66 -25.19 16.44
C ALA A 276 -15.59 -26.21 16.01
N ARG A 277 -15.65 -27.44 16.56
CA ARG A 277 -14.73 -28.53 16.15
C ARG A 277 -14.99 -29.02 14.74
N ASP A 278 -16.28 -29.13 14.33
CA ASP A 278 -16.64 -29.44 12.95
C ASP A 278 -16.09 -28.36 12.00
N TYR A 279 -16.26 -27.07 12.37
CA TYR A 279 -15.73 -25.94 11.61
C TYR A 279 -14.19 -26.03 11.44
N ALA A 280 -13.46 -26.30 12.51
CA ALA A 280 -12.00 -26.43 12.51
C ALA A 280 -11.53 -27.65 11.68
N THR A 281 -12.30 -28.75 11.70
CA THR A 281 -12.05 -29.93 10.86
C THR A 281 -12.24 -29.59 9.38
N ASP A 282 -13.29 -28.85 9.06
CA ASP A 282 -13.63 -28.46 7.69
C ASP A 282 -12.53 -27.55 7.09
N ASP A 283 -11.81 -26.73 7.88
CA ASP A 283 -10.72 -25.90 7.37
C ASP A 283 -9.58 -26.76 6.78
N ILE A 284 -9.25 -27.90 7.36
CA ILE A 284 -8.29 -28.85 6.77
C ILE A 284 -8.87 -29.55 5.54
N VAL A 285 -10.17 -29.94 5.58
CA VAL A 285 -10.83 -30.56 4.42
C VAL A 285 -10.79 -29.62 3.22
N TYR A 286 -11.15 -28.37 3.42
CA TYR A 286 -11.16 -27.36 2.34
C TYR A 286 -9.76 -26.99 1.87
N THR A 287 -8.77 -26.91 2.76
CA THR A 287 -7.38 -26.68 2.39
C THR A 287 -6.84 -27.78 1.48
N ARG A 288 -7.10 -29.07 1.82
CA ARG A 288 -6.78 -30.21 0.96
C ARG A 288 -7.49 -30.17 -0.40
N ALA A 289 -8.78 -29.87 -0.38
CA ALA A 289 -9.56 -29.78 -1.60
C ALA A 289 -9.08 -28.64 -2.50
N LEU A 290 -8.71 -27.50 -1.91
CA LEU A 290 -8.19 -26.34 -2.62
C LEU A 290 -6.81 -26.61 -3.24
N ASP A 291 -5.92 -27.32 -2.54
CA ASP A 291 -4.63 -27.78 -3.10
C ASP A 291 -4.86 -28.63 -4.35
N LYS A 292 -5.78 -29.61 -4.27
CA LYS A 292 -6.17 -30.45 -5.41
C LYS A 292 -6.82 -29.65 -6.54
N HIS A 293 -7.69 -28.67 -6.21
CA HIS A 293 -8.35 -27.81 -7.19
C HIS A 293 -7.34 -26.96 -7.97
N PHE A 294 -6.29 -26.50 -7.33
CA PHE A 294 -5.19 -25.79 -7.99
C PHE A 294 -4.19 -26.70 -8.71
N GLY A 295 -4.45 -28.01 -8.78
CA GLY A 295 -3.59 -28.97 -9.47
C GLY A 295 -2.34 -29.33 -8.68
N CYS A 296 -2.38 -29.27 -7.36
CA CYS A 296 -1.29 -29.57 -6.46
C CYS A 296 -0.01 -28.77 -6.80
N PRO A 297 -0.05 -27.45 -6.73
CA PRO A 297 1.10 -26.64 -7.12
C PRO A 297 2.37 -27.05 -6.36
N PRO A 298 3.54 -26.91 -6.99
CA PRO A 298 4.79 -27.25 -6.33
C PRO A 298 5.03 -26.32 -5.13
N PRO A 299 5.41 -26.87 -3.97
CA PRO A 299 5.72 -26.06 -2.79
C PRO A 299 7.08 -25.39 -2.94
N GLY A 300 7.32 -24.38 -2.10
CA GLY A 300 8.62 -23.71 -2.01
C GLY A 300 8.79 -22.52 -2.90
N ASP A 301 7.71 -21.96 -3.44
CA ASP A 301 7.76 -20.67 -4.10
C ASP A 301 8.15 -19.55 -3.10
N ASP A 302 8.73 -18.45 -3.62
CA ASP A 302 9.25 -17.37 -2.78
C ASP A 302 8.20 -16.81 -1.80
N ASP A 303 6.97 -16.63 -2.26
CA ASP A 303 5.92 -16.04 -1.45
C ASP A 303 5.51 -16.96 -0.29
N SER A 304 5.35 -18.27 -0.55
CA SER A 304 4.98 -19.26 0.47
C SER A 304 6.07 -19.40 1.55
N ILE A 305 7.33 -19.40 1.15
CA ILE A 305 8.43 -19.44 2.12
C ILE A 305 8.55 -18.15 2.92
N LEU A 306 8.36 -16.99 2.27
CA LEU A 306 8.37 -15.70 2.96
C LEU A 306 7.17 -15.55 3.90
N ALA A 307 6.05 -16.26 3.65
CA ALA A 307 4.92 -16.34 4.58
C ALA A 307 5.28 -17.00 5.92
N CYS A 308 6.27 -17.91 5.93
CA CYS A 308 6.80 -18.48 7.17
C CYS A 308 7.95 -17.66 7.76
N MET A 309 8.64 -16.83 6.98
CA MET A 309 9.70 -15.95 7.45
C MET A 309 9.16 -14.72 8.18
N VAL A 310 8.16 -14.05 7.60
CA VAL A 310 7.60 -12.81 8.18
C VAL A 310 7.13 -13.00 9.63
N PRO A 311 6.45 -14.09 10.00
CA PRO A 311 6.11 -14.40 11.38
C PRO A 311 7.30 -14.39 12.34
N MET A 312 8.43 -14.95 11.92
CA MET A 312 9.64 -14.99 12.74
C MET A 312 10.18 -13.59 13.06
N ILE A 313 10.36 -12.75 12.05
CA ILE A 313 10.88 -11.40 12.25
C ILE A 313 9.88 -10.52 12.99
N ARG A 314 8.58 -10.73 12.76
CA ARG A 314 7.50 -10.03 13.46
C ARG A 314 7.49 -10.39 14.95
N TRP A 315 7.51 -11.67 15.28
CA TRP A 315 7.52 -12.12 16.68
C TRP A 315 8.74 -11.62 17.42
N ARG A 316 9.94 -11.80 16.88
CA ARG A 316 11.18 -11.35 17.50
C ARG A 316 11.24 -9.83 17.64
N GLY A 317 10.76 -9.09 16.65
CA GLY A 317 10.84 -7.64 16.59
C GLY A 317 12.27 -7.13 16.44
N PHE A 318 12.43 -5.99 15.81
CA PHE A 318 13.73 -5.34 15.61
C PHE A 318 14.00 -4.31 16.71
N THR A 319 15.30 -4.05 16.96
CA THR A 319 15.72 -3.05 17.95
C THR A 319 15.36 -1.63 17.49
N ILE A 320 14.89 -0.82 18.44
CA ILE A 320 14.65 0.62 18.26
C ILE A 320 15.41 1.42 19.32
N ASN A 321 15.68 2.68 19.00
CA ASN A 321 16.16 3.65 19.98
C ASN A 321 14.95 4.28 20.70
N ALA A 322 14.54 3.68 21.82
CA ALA A 322 13.34 4.12 22.55
C ALA A 322 13.48 5.55 23.09
N ASP A 323 14.66 5.99 23.49
CA ASP A 323 14.86 7.34 24.04
C ASP A 323 14.80 8.40 22.94
N GLY A 324 15.45 8.17 21.79
CA GLY A 324 15.30 9.02 20.63
C GLY A 324 13.85 9.07 20.11
N MET A 325 13.11 7.95 20.19
CA MET A 325 11.67 7.92 19.86
C MET A 325 10.85 8.80 20.82
N LYS A 326 11.18 8.88 22.11
CA LYS A 326 10.50 9.78 23.07
C LYS A 326 10.72 11.25 22.70
N GLU A 327 11.92 11.60 22.22
CA GLU A 327 12.20 12.95 21.74
C GLU A 327 11.39 13.29 20.47
N LEU A 328 11.31 12.36 19.51
CA LEU A 328 10.47 12.52 18.32
C LEU A 328 8.99 12.64 18.68
N LEU A 329 8.53 11.84 19.64
CA LEU A 329 7.16 11.92 20.16
C LEU A 329 6.88 13.30 20.77
N ALA A 330 7.80 13.85 21.56
CA ALA A 330 7.66 15.17 22.17
C ALA A 330 7.57 16.27 21.08
N LYS A 331 8.43 16.21 20.07
CA LYS A 331 8.39 17.11 18.90
C LYS A 331 7.05 17.02 18.15
N ALA A 332 6.57 15.81 17.87
CA ALA A 332 5.30 15.59 17.18
C ALA A 332 4.11 16.09 18.01
N LYS A 333 4.10 15.84 19.33
CA LYS A 333 3.07 16.36 20.24
C LYS A 333 3.07 17.90 20.27
N ALA A 334 4.24 18.54 20.26
CA ALA A 334 4.34 20.00 20.21
C ALA A 334 3.68 20.57 18.95
N VAL A 335 3.90 19.94 17.78
CA VAL A 335 3.24 20.35 16.52
C VAL A 335 1.71 20.19 16.61
N VAL A 336 1.23 19.10 17.19
CA VAL A 336 -0.22 18.87 17.37
C VAL A 336 -0.82 19.90 18.33
N THR A 337 -0.14 20.20 19.44
CA THR A 337 -0.61 21.18 20.44
C THR A 337 -0.62 22.60 19.87
N ALA A 338 0.35 22.95 19.03
CA ALA A 338 0.43 24.26 18.37
C ALA A 338 -0.60 24.42 17.23
N SER A 339 -1.40 23.40 16.93
CA SER A 339 -2.41 23.48 15.88
C SER A 339 -3.45 24.57 16.16
N PRO A 340 -3.77 25.43 15.17
CA PRO A 340 -4.80 26.48 15.34
C PRO A 340 -6.20 25.90 15.57
N VAL A 341 -6.43 24.64 15.16
CA VAL A 341 -7.73 23.97 15.30
C VAL A 341 -7.54 22.48 15.61
N ASN A 342 -8.56 21.89 16.21
CA ASN A 342 -8.57 20.43 16.42
C ASN A 342 -8.74 19.70 15.08
N ILE A 343 -7.65 19.11 14.59
CA ILE A 343 -7.57 18.46 13.28
C ILE A 343 -8.48 17.22 13.16
N ASN A 344 -8.87 16.61 14.29
CA ASN A 344 -9.76 15.46 14.33
C ASN A 344 -11.25 15.85 14.27
N LYS A 345 -11.56 17.16 14.30
CA LYS A 345 -12.91 17.69 14.12
C LYS A 345 -13.07 18.28 12.72
N PRO A 346 -13.66 17.56 11.74
CA PRO A 346 -13.80 18.05 10.36
C PRO A 346 -14.48 19.42 10.25
N ALA A 347 -15.45 19.71 11.11
CA ALA A 347 -16.14 21.00 11.15
C ALA A 347 -15.20 22.16 11.51
N ALA A 348 -14.30 21.98 12.50
CA ALA A 348 -13.34 22.98 12.89
C ALA A 348 -12.28 23.23 11.78
N VAL A 349 -11.79 22.17 11.15
CA VAL A 349 -10.88 22.25 10.00
C VAL A 349 -11.54 23.01 8.85
N ARG A 350 -12.79 22.69 8.56
CA ARG A 350 -13.56 23.36 7.51
C ARG A 350 -13.74 24.86 7.84
N ALA A 351 -14.20 25.19 9.02
CA ALA A 351 -14.41 26.57 9.44
C ALA A 351 -13.11 27.40 9.32
N TYR A 352 -11.99 26.84 9.74
CA TYR A 352 -10.68 27.50 9.65
C TYR A 352 -10.27 27.83 8.21
N LEU A 353 -10.52 26.92 7.26
CA LEU A 353 -10.23 27.16 5.84
C LEU A 353 -11.22 28.15 5.21
N LEU A 354 -12.52 28.03 5.54
CA LEU A 354 -13.57 28.90 5.00
C LEU A 354 -13.41 30.37 5.38
N GLU A 355 -12.70 30.71 6.44
CA GLU A 355 -12.38 32.08 6.79
C GLU A 355 -11.61 32.84 5.69
N VAL A 356 -10.85 32.13 4.86
CA VAL A 356 -9.97 32.68 3.84
C VAL A 356 -10.28 32.22 2.41
N MET A 357 -11.31 31.41 2.24
CA MET A 357 -11.78 30.91 0.95
C MET A 357 -13.10 31.56 0.57
N ASP A 358 -13.35 31.74 -0.73
CA ASP A 358 -14.69 32.05 -1.23
C ASP A 358 -15.52 30.77 -1.42
N ASP A 359 -16.76 30.93 -1.86
CA ASP A 359 -17.70 29.80 -1.97
C ASP A 359 -17.25 28.77 -3.02
N ILE A 360 -16.63 29.22 -4.10
CA ILE A 360 -16.13 28.37 -5.18
C ILE A 360 -14.89 27.61 -4.73
N GLU A 361 -13.92 28.30 -4.16
CA GLU A 361 -12.68 27.70 -3.63
C GLU A 361 -12.97 26.68 -2.52
N SER A 362 -14.06 26.88 -1.79
CA SER A 362 -14.42 26.07 -0.63
C SER A 362 -15.04 24.70 -0.96
N LEU A 363 -15.50 24.48 -2.20
CA LEU A 363 -16.29 23.30 -2.57
C LEU A 363 -15.65 21.96 -2.19
N LYS A 364 -14.35 21.80 -2.47
CA LYS A 364 -13.63 20.56 -2.12
C LYS A 364 -13.52 20.33 -0.62
N ILE A 365 -13.38 21.39 0.15
CA ILE A 365 -13.30 21.34 1.61
C ILE A 365 -14.69 21.13 2.24
N GLN A 366 -15.74 21.63 1.61
CA GLN A 366 -17.12 21.35 2.01
C GLN A 366 -17.46 19.87 1.83
N GLU A 367 -17.00 19.25 0.73
CA GLU A 367 -17.15 17.80 0.51
C GLU A 367 -16.40 16.99 1.58
N SER A 368 -15.14 17.29 1.83
CA SER A 368 -14.31 16.54 2.77
C SER A 368 -13.04 17.29 3.17
N THR A 369 -12.67 17.20 4.44
CA THR A 369 -11.40 17.69 4.99
C THR A 369 -10.31 16.61 5.03
N LYS A 370 -10.44 15.53 4.24
CA LYS A 370 -9.44 14.48 4.13
C LYS A 370 -8.12 15.01 3.56
N LYS A 371 -7.04 14.28 3.79
CA LYS A 371 -5.68 14.67 3.38
C LYS A 371 -5.61 15.07 1.90
N GLN A 372 -6.24 14.32 1.01
CA GLN A 372 -6.24 14.59 -0.44
C GLN A 372 -6.82 15.97 -0.81
N ASN A 373 -7.90 16.40 -0.15
CA ASN A 373 -8.49 17.70 -0.42
C ASN A 373 -7.63 18.84 0.15
N LEU A 374 -6.97 18.62 1.28
CA LEU A 374 -5.99 19.60 1.82
C LEU A 374 -4.77 19.73 0.92
N GLU A 375 -4.27 18.64 0.34
CA GLU A 375 -3.16 18.64 -0.62
C GLU A 375 -3.52 19.38 -1.93
N LEU A 376 -4.79 19.37 -2.32
CA LEU A 376 -5.29 20.18 -3.44
C LEU A 376 -5.27 21.66 -3.07
N VAL A 377 -5.80 22.00 -1.90
CA VAL A 377 -5.83 23.40 -1.42
C VAL A 377 -4.43 23.96 -1.18
N GLU A 378 -3.48 23.13 -0.74
CA GLU A 378 -2.07 23.54 -0.57
C GLU A 378 -1.44 24.10 -1.86
N LYS A 379 -1.98 23.74 -3.02
CA LYS A 379 -1.49 24.17 -4.33
C LYS A 379 -2.17 25.42 -4.88
N TYR A 380 -3.08 26.04 -4.13
CA TYR A 380 -3.78 27.23 -4.57
C TYR A 380 -2.81 28.39 -4.73
N GLU A 381 -2.86 29.02 -5.90
CA GLU A 381 -2.09 30.20 -6.28
C GLU A 381 -3.04 31.32 -6.74
N VAL A 382 -2.62 32.58 -6.59
CA VAL A 382 -3.35 33.73 -7.09
C VAL A 382 -2.95 33.96 -8.56
N LYS A 383 -3.88 33.73 -9.49
CA LYS A 383 -3.66 33.88 -10.94
C LYS A 383 -4.37 35.11 -11.49
N ALA A 384 -3.94 35.59 -12.64
CA ALA A 384 -4.64 36.63 -13.39
C ALA A 384 -6.00 36.11 -13.88
N LYS A 385 -7.00 37.00 -13.87
CA LYS A 385 -8.37 36.66 -14.31
C LYS A 385 -8.43 36.08 -15.73
N ARG A 386 -7.57 36.57 -16.64
CA ARG A 386 -7.49 36.09 -18.03
C ARG A 386 -7.02 34.64 -18.13
N GLU A 387 -6.07 34.23 -17.30
CA GLU A 387 -5.59 32.84 -17.25
C GLU A 387 -6.65 31.88 -16.72
N ILE A 388 -7.53 32.38 -15.86
CA ILE A 388 -8.65 31.60 -15.29
C ILE A 388 -9.75 31.37 -16.33
N GLU A 389 -10.06 32.39 -17.13
CA GLU A 389 -11.09 32.33 -18.19
C GLU A 389 -10.66 31.43 -19.36
N GLU A 390 -9.38 31.39 -19.69
CA GLU A 390 -8.81 30.49 -20.71
C GLU A 390 -8.86 29.00 -20.28
N ASP A 391 -8.68 28.73 -18.98
CA ASP A 391 -8.81 27.38 -18.41
C ASP A 391 -10.26 26.88 -18.33
N GLU A 392 -11.26 27.78 -18.32
CA GLU A 392 -12.69 27.41 -18.29
C GLU A 392 -13.26 27.03 -19.66
N GLY A 393 -12.55 27.29 -20.76
CA GLY A 393 -13.03 27.16 -22.13
C GLY A 393 -12.96 25.77 -22.75
N GLU A 394 -12.24 24.82 -22.19
CA GLU A 394 -12.19 23.45 -22.69
C GLU A 394 -13.04 22.51 -21.80
N ASP A 395 -14.29 22.35 -22.19
CA ASP A 395 -15.17 21.26 -21.76
C ASP A 395 -14.52 19.91 -22.10
N ASP A 396 -13.71 19.36 -21.21
CA ASP A 396 -13.10 18.05 -21.33
C ASP A 396 -14.14 16.96 -21.02
N ILE A 397 -14.90 16.60 -22.03
CA ILE A 397 -15.84 15.47 -21.98
C ILE A 397 -15.00 14.19 -22.00
N GLY A 398 -14.64 13.68 -20.82
CA GLY A 398 -14.16 12.30 -20.74
C GLY A 398 -13.00 11.94 -19.84
N THR A 399 -12.31 12.90 -19.28
CA THR A 399 -11.40 12.60 -18.17
C THR A 399 -11.96 13.31 -16.97
N GLY A 400 -12.18 12.60 -15.84
CA GLY A 400 -12.60 13.25 -14.60
C GLY A 400 -11.57 14.30 -14.20
N GLY A 401 -11.60 15.44 -14.89
CA GLY A 401 -10.79 16.59 -14.64
C GLY A 401 -11.09 17.00 -13.21
N VAL A 402 -10.06 17.03 -12.39
CA VAL A 402 -10.05 17.92 -11.25
C VAL A 402 -10.20 19.29 -11.89
N GLU A 403 -11.42 19.83 -11.89
CA GLU A 403 -11.64 21.23 -12.25
C GLU A 403 -10.59 22.03 -11.50
N SER A 404 -9.86 22.88 -12.19
CA SER A 404 -8.76 23.66 -11.63
C SER A 404 -9.33 24.73 -10.70
N TRP A 405 -9.68 24.31 -9.49
CA TRP A 405 -10.07 25.22 -8.39
C TRP A 405 -8.88 25.97 -7.77
N GLU A 406 -7.75 25.95 -8.47
CA GLU A 406 -6.46 26.44 -8.00
C GLU A 406 -6.27 27.96 -8.14
N ALA A 407 -7.21 28.61 -8.84
CA ALA A 407 -7.08 30.03 -9.15
C ALA A 407 -8.15 30.87 -8.48
N ILE A 408 -7.79 32.09 -8.11
CA ILE A 408 -8.73 33.12 -7.69
C ILE A 408 -9.29 33.80 -8.94
N ARG A 409 -10.62 33.83 -9.06
CA ARG A 409 -11.29 34.40 -10.24
C ARG A 409 -11.15 35.92 -10.37
N ASP A 410 -10.99 36.61 -9.26
CA ASP A 410 -10.75 38.04 -9.24
C ASP A 410 -9.72 38.43 -8.17
N PRO A 411 -8.43 38.46 -8.53
CA PRO A 411 -7.37 38.76 -7.57
C PRO A 411 -7.41 40.19 -7.09
N GLU A 412 -7.91 41.11 -7.91
CA GLU A 412 -7.96 42.54 -7.57
C GLU A 412 -9.11 42.88 -6.62
N PHE A 413 -10.16 42.02 -6.63
CA PHE A 413 -11.35 42.21 -5.80
C PHE A 413 -11.58 41.04 -4.86
N CYS A 414 -11.49 41.24 -3.59
CA CYS A 414 -11.73 40.19 -2.60
C CYS A 414 -13.23 39.92 -2.42
N LEU A 415 -13.74 38.87 -3.03
CA LEU A 415 -15.14 38.45 -2.92
C LEU A 415 -15.58 38.18 -1.48
N LYS A 416 -14.67 37.87 -0.57
CA LYS A 416 -14.98 37.61 0.84
C LYS A 416 -15.45 38.82 1.61
N CYS A 417 -14.99 40.01 1.23
CA CYS A 417 -15.31 41.28 1.88
C CYS A 417 -15.82 42.34 0.89
N ASP A 418 -16.23 41.95 -0.30
CA ASP A 418 -16.68 42.85 -1.37
C ASP A 418 -15.72 44.03 -1.61
N GLY A 419 -14.43 43.73 -1.66
CA GLY A 419 -13.37 44.71 -1.88
C GLY A 419 -13.15 45.69 -0.71
N THR A 420 -13.92 45.63 0.37
CA THR A 420 -13.85 46.63 1.48
C THR A 420 -12.66 46.45 2.42
N GLY A 421 -12.00 45.27 2.35
CA GLY A 421 -10.96 44.89 3.29
C GLY A 421 -11.47 44.54 4.70
N ARG A 422 -12.76 44.63 4.96
CA ARG A 422 -13.35 44.37 6.29
C ARG A 422 -14.62 43.51 6.20
N ILE A 423 -14.89 42.72 7.24
CA ILE A 423 -16.10 41.92 7.41
C ILE A 423 -16.63 42.22 8.82
N ASN A 424 -17.85 42.76 8.91
CA ASN A 424 -18.50 43.14 10.19
C ASN A 424 -17.60 44.02 11.09
N GLY A 425 -16.80 44.90 10.48
CA GLY A 425 -15.88 45.80 11.21
C GLY A 425 -14.47 45.22 11.44
N ASP A 426 -14.29 43.93 11.37
CA ASP A 426 -13.00 43.26 11.52
C ASP A 426 -12.20 43.21 10.19
N ILE A 427 -10.89 43.15 10.28
CA ILE A 427 -10.02 42.97 9.10
C ILE A 427 -10.31 41.66 8.41
N CYS A 428 -10.56 41.69 7.10
CA CYS A 428 -10.78 40.50 6.31
C CYS A 428 -9.52 39.63 6.30
N LYS A 429 -9.62 38.43 6.86
CA LYS A 429 -8.50 37.48 6.98
C LYS A 429 -7.98 36.94 5.63
N ARG A 430 -8.81 37.03 4.56
CA ARG A 430 -8.40 36.59 3.21
C ARG A 430 -7.43 37.55 2.56
N CYS A 431 -7.77 38.86 2.54
CA CYS A 431 -6.96 39.90 1.91
C CYS A 431 -6.19 40.78 2.90
N GLU A 432 -6.24 40.46 4.19
CA GLU A 432 -5.57 41.19 5.26
C GLU A 432 -5.83 42.71 5.23
N GLY A 433 -7.06 43.07 4.87
CA GLY A 433 -7.50 44.47 4.80
C GLY A 433 -7.21 45.18 3.46
N ARG A 434 -6.60 44.50 2.49
CA ARG A 434 -6.20 45.12 1.20
C ARG A 434 -7.36 45.27 0.19
N GLY A 435 -8.46 44.54 0.38
CA GLY A 435 -9.58 44.52 -0.54
C GLY A 435 -9.39 43.62 -1.75
N GLY A 436 -8.19 43.14 -2.02
CA GLY A 436 -7.80 42.24 -3.10
C GLY A 436 -6.59 41.37 -2.75
N LEU A 437 -6.12 40.57 -3.68
CA LEU A 437 -4.95 39.70 -3.54
C LEU A 437 -3.95 39.98 -4.67
N GLU A 438 -2.67 39.83 -4.40
CA GLU A 438 -1.61 40.08 -5.39
C GLU A 438 -1.41 38.83 -6.26
N ILE A 439 -1.33 39.02 -7.60
CA ILE A 439 -1.04 37.95 -8.55
C ILE A 439 0.34 37.37 -8.25
N GLY A 440 0.45 36.02 -8.24
CA GLY A 440 1.68 35.32 -7.89
C GLY A 440 1.89 35.14 -6.38
N GLN A 441 1.06 35.76 -5.53
CA GLN A 441 1.07 35.51 -4.10
C GLN A 441 0.55 34.08 -3.80
N GLN A 442 1.14 33.46 -2.79
CA GLN A 442 0.59 32.19 -2.31
C GLN A 442 -0.78 32.42 -1.68
N HIS A 443 -1.77 31.64 -2.11
CA HIS A 443 -3.13 31.78 -1.59
C HIS A 443 -3.18 31.55 -0.07
N PRO A 444 -3.89 32.36 0.72
CA PRO A 444 -3.96 32.20 2.17
C PRO A 444 -4.47 30.83 2.62
N ALA A 445 -5.42 30.24 1.86
CA ALA A 445 -5.90 28.89 2.11
C ALA A 445 -4.80 27.81 1.90
N ALA A 446 -3.88 28.02 0.96
CA ALA A 446 -2.75 27.12 0.74
C ALA A 446 -1.79 27.12 1.95
N VAL A 447 -1.54 28.28 2.55
CA VAL A 447 -0.73 28.37 3.78
C VAL A 447 -1.40 27.59 4.90
N ARG A 448 -2.71 27.84 5.14
CA ARG A 448 -3.49 27.13 6.18
C ARG A 448 -3.56 25.62 5.92
N ALA A 449 -3.76 25.20 4.67
CA ALA A 449 -3.79 23.78 4.32
C ALA A 449 -2.44 23.09 4.61
N ARG A 450 -1.33 23.75 4.34
CA ARG A 450 0.02 23.26 4.66
C ARG A 450 0.22 23.09 6.17
N GLU A 451 -0.23 24.02 6.97
CA GLU A 451 -0.20 23.91 8.44
C GLU A 451 -1.02 22.71 8.91
N LEU A 452 -2.26 22.57 8.41
CA LEU A 452 -3.12 21.45 8.75
C LEU A 452 -2.54 20.10 8.30
N LEU A 453 -1.89 20.03 7.14
CA LEU A 453 -1.20 18.84 6.67
C LEU A 453 -0.03 18.46 7.58
N LYS A 454 0.78 19.45 8.04
CA LYS A 454 1.83 19.19 9.03
C LYS A 454 1.25 18.60 10.31
N VAL A 455 0.14 19.15 10.81
CA VAL A 455 -0.54 18.64 12.01
C VAL A 455 -1.08 17.22 11.78
N LYS A 456 -1.70 16.95 10.62
CA LYS A 456 -2.18 15.58 10.28
C LYS A 456 -1.04 14.56 10.22
N HIS A 457 0.12 14.95 9.74
CA HIS A 457 1.30 14.10 9.76
C HIS A 457 1.78 13.87 11.19
N ALA A 458 1.87 14.94 11.98
CA ALA A 458 2.28 14.84 13.39
C ALA A 458 1.33 13.96 14.23
N VAL A 459 0.02 13.99 14.00
CA VAL A 459 -0.94 13.08 14.67
C VAL A 459 -0.60 11.63 14.41
N LYS A 460 -0.29 11.27 13.15
CA LYS A 460 0.12 9.89 12.80
C LYS A 460 1.48 9.53 13.41
N GLU A 461 2.41 10.48 13.46
CA GLU A 461 3.71 10.30 14.11
C GLU A 461 3.53 10.09 15.62
N VAL A 462 2.66 10.84 16.30
CA VAL A 462 2.32 10.64 17.72
C VAL A 462 1.77 9.23 17.94
N GLU A 463 0.84 8.79 17.11
CA GLU A 463 0.30 7.43 17.21
C GLU A 463 1.40 6.36 17.03
N LEU A 464 2.18 6.46 15.96
CA LEU A 464 3.25 5.52 15.65
C LEU A 464 4.31 5.45 16.76
N TYR A 465 4.84 6.60 17.18
CA TYR A 465 5.91 6.63 18.18
C TYR A 465 5.41 6.16 19.57
N THR A 466 4.17 6.51 19.94
CA THR A 466 3.54 5.99 21.17
C THR A 466 3.48 4.47 21.13
N LYS A 467 3.06 3.91 20.02
CA LYS A 467 2.96 2.46 19.83
C LYS A 467 4.34 1.78 19.90
N LEU A 468 5.34 2.31 19.19
CA LEU A 468 6.70 1.77 19.19
C LEU A 468 7.35 1.81 20.58
N ILE A 469 7.19 2.92 21.29
CA ILE A 469 7.71 3.06 22.67
C ILE A 469 7.02 2.05 23.61
N PHE A 470 5.71 1.85 23.47
CA PHE A 470 4.95 0.88 24.24
C PHE A 470 5.42 -0.55 23.99
N ALA A 471 5.63 -0.92 22.73
CA ALA A 471 6.08 -2.26 22.34
C ALA A 471 7.56 -2.51 22.68
N GLY A 472 8.37 -1.46 22.77
CA GLY A 472 9.82 -1.56 23.01
C GLY A 472 10.63 -2.12 21.84
N LYS A 473 9.97 -2.67 20.83
CA LYS A 473 10.55 -3.27 19.62
C LYS A 473 9.73 -2.88 18.38
N PHE A 474 10.33 -2.98 17.22
CA PHE A 474 9.67 -2.80 15.94
C PHE A 474 9.18 -4.15 15.39
N HIS A 475 7.95 -4.51 15.65
CA HIS A 475 7.31 -5.72 15.18
C HIS A 475 6.77 -5.53 13.76
N ALA A 476 7.67 -5.50 12.77
CA ALA A 476 7.32 -5.30 11.37
C ALA A 476 6.44 -6.44 10.85
N SER A 477 5.26 -6.11 10.34
CA SER A 477 4.33 -7.06 9.75
C SER A 477 4.09 -6.76 8.27
N PHE A 478 4.00 -7.81 7.45
CA PHE A 478 3.86 -7.69 6.00
C PHE A 478 2.81 -8.66 5.46
N ASN A 479 2.01 -8.15 4.55
CA ASN A 479 1.26 -8.97 3.61
C ASN A 479 2.17 -9.29 2.43
N ILE A 480 2.46 -10.55 2.20
CA ILE A 480 3.46 -11.00 1.21
C ILE A 480 3.05 -10.61 -0.21
N VAL A 481 1.82 -10.91 -0.61
CA VAL A 481 1.21 -10.43 -1.85
C VAL A 481 0.19 -9.37 -1.45
N GLY A 482 0.69 -8.20 -1.05
CA GLY A 482 -0.13 -7.12 -0.51
C GLY A 482 -0.67 -6.15 -1.56
N THR A 483 -0.21 -6.27 -2.81
CA THR A 483 -0.65 -5.44 -3.94
C THR A 483 -0.85 -6.27 -5.20
N LEU A 484 -1.63 -5.75 -6.15
CA LEU A 484 -1.85 -6.38 -7.46
C LEU A 484 -0.58 -6.42 -8.35
N SER A 485 0.49 -5.74 -7.95
CA SER A 485 1.80 -5.79 -8.58
C SER A 485 2.77 -6.75 -7.89
N ASN A 486 2.29 -7.62 -7.01
CA ASN A 486 3.11 -8.55 -6.23
C ASN A 486 4.12 -7.90 -5.27
N ARG A 487 3.96 -6.64 -4.91
CA ARG A 487 4.76 -6.02 -3.86
C ARG A 487 4.21 -6.40 -2.49
N MET A 488 5.09 -6.54 -1.51
CA MET A 488 4.68 -6.60 -0.11
C MET A 488 4.02 -5.30 0.32
N SER A 489 3.09 -5.36 1.25
CA SER A 489 2.55 -4.18 1.94
C SER A 489 2.62 -4.37 3.45
N GLY A 490 2.72 -3.27 4.18
CA GLY A 490 2.66 -3.33 5.65
C GLY A 490 1.31 -3.87 6.12
N GLY A 491 1.34 -4.67 7.18
CA GLY A 491 0.17 -5.29 7.81
C GLY A 491 -0.01 -4.81 9.25
N ASP A 492 -1.11 -5.24 9.86
CA ASP A 492 -1.42 -5.17 11.30
C ASP A 492 -1.19 -3.80 11.97
N GLY A 493 -1.65 -2.75 11.33
CA GLY A 493 -1.60 -1.39 11.88
C GLY A 493 -0.21 -0.74 11.91
N LEU A 494 0.85 -1.46 11.54
CA LEU A 494 2.19 -0.93 11.37
C LEU A 494 2.69 -1.11 9.94
N ASN A 495 2.76 -0.02 9.21
CA ASN A 495 3.32 -0.04 7.87
C ASN A 495 4.79 0.37 7.89
N ALA A 496 5.69 -0.61 7.84
CA ALA A 496 7.13 -0.38 7.77
C ALA A 496 7.53 0.50 6.57
N GLN A 497 6.84 0.31 5.45
CA GLN A 497 7.03 1.09 4.23
C GLN A 497 6.47 2.52 4.31
N GLY A 498 5.68 2.82 5.34
CA GLY A 498 5.13 4.15 5.62
C GLY A 498 5.98 4.98 6.61
N ILE A 499 7.08 4.45 7.11
CA ILE A 499 8.01 5.19 7.97
C ILE A 499 8.68 6.30 7.17
N LYS A 500 8.68 7.50 7.75
CA LYS A 500 9.23 8.68 7.10
C LYS A 500 10.70 8.48 6.73
N GLY A 501 11.04 8.75 5.47
CA GLY A 501 12.38 8.57 4.92
C GLY A 501 13.42 9.61 5.33
N SER A 502 13.17 10.41 6.41
CA SER A 502 14.18 11.36 6.91
C SER A 502 15.21 10.67 7.79
N ASP A 503 16.45 11.09 7.69
CA ASP A 503 17.56 10.56 8.51
C ASP A 503 17.22 10.65 10.00
N GLU A 504 16.60 11.76 10.45
CA GLU A 504 16.17 11.98 11.84
C GLU A 504 15.25 10.88 12.37
N VAL A 505 14.34 10.36 11.53
CA VAL A 505 13.44 9.27 11.94
C VAL A 505 14.12 7.92 11.77
N ARG A 506 14.78 7.68 10.64
CA ARG A 506 15.39 6.38 10.32
C ARG A 506 16.56 6.01 11.24
N CYS A 507 17.31 6.99 11.77
CA CYS A 507 18.38 6.70 12.74
C CYS A 507 17.84 6.21 14.10
N MET A 508 16.52 6.32 14.35
CA MET A 508 15.87 5.72 15.52
C MET A 508 15.66 4.21 15.39
N PHE A 509 16.03 3.61 14.26
CA PHE A 509 15.87 2.18 13.97
C PHE A 509 17.24 1.51 13.75
N PRO A 510 17.94 1.10 14.81
CA PRO A 510 19.16 0.27 14.71
C PRO A 510 18.87 -1.04 13.98
N LEU A 511 17.68 -1.62 14.13
CA LEU A 511 17.16 -2.83 13.52
C LEU A 511 17.94 -4.12 13.86
N ALA A 512 19.24 -4.07 14.14
CA ALA A 512 20.00 -5.24 14.53
C ALA A 512 19.56 -5.76 15.91
N TRP A 513 19.44 -7.06 16.04
CA TRP A 513 19.24 -7.71 17.32
C TRP A 513 20.51 -7.64 18.19
N PRO A 514 20.41 -7.77 19.51
CA PRO A 514 21.59 -7.79 20.38
C PRO A 514 22.61 -8.86 19.94
N GLY A 515 23.84 -8.44 19.72
CA GLY A 515 24.92 -9.33 19.23
C GLY A 515 24.94 -9.56 17.71
N TYR A 516 24.01 -8.97 16.96
CA TYR A 516 23.93 -9.06 15.50
C TYR A 516 24.41 -7.78 14.83
N GLN A 517 24.73 -7.88 13.54
CA GLN A 517 25.06 -6.76 12.67
C GLN A 517 23.86 -6.39 11.79
N LEU A 518 23.68 -5.09 11.52
CA LEU A 518 22.73 -4.65 10.51
C LEU A 518 23.44 -4.64 9.16
N CYS A 519 23.00 -5.48 8.24
CA CYS A 519 23.33 -5.41 6.82
C CYS A 519 22.17 -4.78 6.06
N GLY A 520 22.41 -4.13 4.95
CA GLY A 520 21.31 -3.58 4.16
C GLY A 520 21.78 -2.90 2.90
N GLY A 521 20.81 -2.61 2.03
CA GLY A 521 21.10 -1.93 0.79
C GLY A 521 19.85 -1.61 -0.04
N ASP A 522 20.08 -0.84 -1.09
CA ASP A 522 19.06 -0.35 -2.00
C ASP A 522 19.46 -0.65 -3.45
N PHE A 523 18.49 -0.93 -4.29
CA PHE A 523 18.74 -1.11 -5.72
C PHE A 523 19.08 0.22 -6.39
N ASP A 524 20.08 0.21 -7.25
CA ASP A 524 20.53 1.40 -7.97
C ASP A 524 19.56 1.75 -9.12
N SER A 525 18.80 2.87 -8.97
CA SER A 525 17.83 3.34 -9.98
C SER A 525 16.87 2.26 -10.48
N PHE A 526 16.38 1.43 -9.59
CA PHE A 526 15.72 0.16 -9.84
C PHE A 526 14.60 0.22 -10.89
N GLU A 527 13.62 1.09 -10.70
CA GLU A 527 12.48 1.19 -11.63
C GLU A 527 12.91 1.65 -13.03
N VAL A 528 13.99 2.42 -13.12
CA VAL A 528 14.52 2.89 -14.41
C VAL A 528 15.28 1.77 -15.13
N THR A 529 16.03 0.94 -14.42
CA THR A 529 16.74 -0.20 -15.02
C THR A 529 15.75 -1.29 -15.46
N ILE A 530 14.64 -1.48 -14.74
CA ILE A 530 13.54 -2.34 -15.18
C ILE A 530 12.85 -1.75 -16.40
N ALA A 531 12.61 -0.43 -16.43
CA ALA A 531 12.01 0.24 -17.57
C ALA A 531 12.89 0.11 -18.83
N ASP A 532 14.21 0.20 -18.69
CA ASP A 532 15.16 -0.08 -19.77
C ASP A 532 14.97 -1.50 -20.34
N ALA A 533 14.84 -2.49 -19.47
CA ALA A 533 14.61 -3.88 -19.87
C ALA A 533 13.24 -4.08 -20.57
N VAL A 534 12.18 -3.49 -20.02
CA VAL A 534 10.79 -3.63 -20.52
C VAL A 534 10.60 -2.91 -21.86
N TYR A 535 11.10 -1.70 -21.97
CA TYR A 535 10.91 -0.87 -23.16
C TYR A 535 11.93 -1.16 -24.25
N ASN A 536 13.07 -1.74 -23.89
CA ASN A 536 14.19 -2.03 -24.79
C ASN A 536 14.52 -0.83 -25.70
N ASP A 537 14.63 0.35 -25.09
CA ASP A 537 14.86 1.61 -25.81
C ASP A 537 16.35 1.93 -25.84
N PRO A 538 16.97 2.01 -27.02
CA PRO A 538 18.41 2.28 -27.15
C PRO A 538 18.86 3.59 -26.51
N GLU A 539 18.01 4.64 -26.54
CA GLU A 539 18.37 5.94 -25.97
C GLU A 539 18.27 5.94 -24.44
N ILE A 540 17.33 5.17 -23.83
CA ILE A 540 17.32 4.94 -22.38
C ILE A 540 18.62 4.23 -21.99
N ARG A 541 18.96 3.11 -22.65
CA ARG A 541 20.17 2.35 -22.42
C ARG A 541 21.42 3.22 -22.53
N LYS A 542 21.57 3.92 -23.63
CA LYS A 542 22.68 4.85 -23.87
C LYS A 542 22.77 5.93 -22.78
N THR A 543 21.63 6.50 -22.38
CA THR A 543 21.60 7.50 -21.30
C THR A 543 22.15 6.94 -20.00
N LEU A 544 21.73 5.75 -19.60
CA LEU A 544 22.11 5.14 -18.33
C LEU A 544 23.60 4.76 -18.26
N VAL A 545 24.22 4.40 -19.38
CA VAL A 545 25.66 4.03 -19.43
C VAL A 545 26.56 5.20 -19.81
N THR A 546 26.02 6.35 -20.22
CA THR A 546 26.83 7.51 -20.60
C THR A 546 27.59 8.05 -19.38
N LYS A 547 28.90 8.11 -19.46
CA LYS A 547 29.76 8.64 -18.41
C LYS A 547 29.54 10.14 -18.22
N ALA A 548 29.61 10.57 -16.98
CA ALA A 548 29.49 11.96 -16.56
C ALA A 548 30.31 12.18 -15.30
N PRO A 549 30.66 13.42 -14.92
CA PRO A 549 31.25 13.67 -13.62
C PRO A 549 30.38 13.12 -12.48
N CYS A 550 31.00 12.44 -11.54
CA CYS A 550 30.28 11.95 -10.37
C CYS A 550 29.65 13.11 -9.60
N LEU A 551 28.37 13.04 -9.34
CA LEU A 551 27.61 14.13 -8.69
C LEU A 551 28.01 14.34 -7.22
N ASP A 552 28.34 13.27 -6.52
CA ASP A 552 28.65 13.33 -5.08
C ASP A 552 29.99 14.02 -4.81
N CYS A 553 30.94 13.90 -5.74
CA CYS A 553 32.25 14.55 -5.62
C CYS A 553 32.50 15.64 -6.67
N ASN A 554 31.51 15.96 -7.51
CA ASN A 554 31.65 16.90 -8.64
C ASN A 554 32.87 16.56 -9.52
N GLY A 555 33.05 15.29 -9.84
CA GLY A 555 34.13 14.82 -10.71
C GLY A 555 35.52 14.80 -10.09
N THR A 556 35.68 15.15 -8.83
CA THR A 556 37.03 15.24 -8.18
C THR A 556 37.56 13.90 -7.70
N GLY A 557 36.73 12.86 -7.63
CA GLY A 557 37.10 11.58 -7.01
C GLY A 557 37.23 11.64 -5.48
N LYS A 558 37.10 12.82 -4.87
CA LYS A 558 37.23 13.01 -3.41
C LYS A 558 35.90 13.31 -2.75
N CYS A 559 35.68 12.77 -1.56
CA CYS A 559 34.46 12.95 -0.82
C CYS A 559 34.23 14.44 -0.47
N ARG A 560 33.05 14.96 -0.91
CA ARG A 560 32.62 16.35 -0.60
C ARG A 560 31.39 16.39 0.30
N SER A 561 30.93 15.26 0.78
CA SER A 561 29.74 15.20 1.62
C SER A 561 30.02 15.82 3.00
N LYS A 562 29.32 16.93 3.32
CA LYS A 562 29.36 17.52 4.66
C LYS A 562 28.77 16.59 5.73
N LYS A 563 27.99 15.60 5.31
CA LYS A 563 27.43 14.55 6.18
C LYS A 563 28.43 13.40 6.40
N CYS A 564 29.55 13.38 5.69
CA CYS A 564 30.57 12.34 5.88
C CYS A 564 31.28 12.55 7.21
N ARG A 565 31.17 11.57 8.09
CA ARG A 565 31.80 11.63 9.43
C ARG A 565 33.33 11.59 9.39
N GLN A 566 33.89 10.99 8.34
CA GLN A 566 35.36 10.87 8.19
C GLN A 566 36.01 12.17 7.72
N CYS A 567 35.37 12.87 6.77
CA CYS A 567 36.01 14.07 6.20
C CYS A 567 35.20 15.34 6.32
N HIS A 568 33.94 15.27 6.75
CA HIS A 568 33.04 16.43 6.80
C HIS A 568 33.05 17.31 5.54
N GLY A 569 33.32 16.70 4.38
CA GLY A 569 33.39 17.39 3.09
C GLY A 569 34.77 18.00 2.78
N THR A 570 35.81 17.72 3.56
CA THR A 570 37.20 18.23 3.32
C THR A 570 37.89 17.56 2.14
N GLY A 571 37.39 16.41 1.65
CA GLY A 571 38.02 15.63 0.57
C GLY A 571 39.23 14.81 1.02
N SER A 572 39.32 14.48 2.31
CA SER A 572 40.44 13.71 2.85
C SER A 572 40.44 12.24 2.44
N HIS A 573 39.32 11.70 1.95
CA HIS A 573 39.26 10.33 1.41
C HIS A 573 38.57 10.28 0.05
N GLU A 574 38.61 9.13 -0.59
CA GLU A 574 37.99 8.89 -1.90
C GLU A 574 36.48 8.93 -1.85
N CYS A 575 35.89 9.37 -2.95
CA CYS A 575 34.44 9.36 -3.08
C CYS A 575 33.93 7.93 -3.20
N GLU A 576 33.13 7.49 -2.24
CA GLU A 576 32.55 6.14 -2.22
C GLU A 576 31.61 5.87 -3.40
N GLU A 577 30.98 6.90 -3.99
CA GLU A 577 30.05 6.70 -5.10
C GLU A 577 30.77 6.34 -6.40
N CYS A 578 31.93 6.89 -6.65
CA CYS A 578 32.70 6.63 -7.86
C CYS A 578 34.04 5.93 -7.60
N ASP A 579 34.28 5.39 -6.42
CA ASP A 579 35.52 4.73 -6.00
C ASP A 579 36.78 5.54 -6.32
N GLY A 580 36.75 6.83 -6.02
CA GLY A 580 37.84 7.77 -6.28
C GLY A 580 38.04 8.16 -7.75
N THR A 581 37.31 7.57 -8.70
CA THR A 581 37.51 7.85 -10.14
C THR A 581 37.05 9.23 -10.58
N GLY A 582 36.17 9.86 -9.84
CA GLY A 582 35.51 11.11 -10.25
C GLY A 582 34.45 10.91 -11.36
N VAL A 583 34.29 9.71 -11.86
CA VAL A 583 33.37 9.41 -12.99
C VAL A 583 32.14 8.66 -12.49
N GLY A 584 30.97 9.09 -12.90
CA GLY A 584 29.69 8.43 -12.70
C GLY A 584 28.92 8.28 -14.02
N THR A 585 27.63 8.06 -13.94
CA THR A 585 26.75 8.01 -15.13
C THR A 585 25.73 9.14 -15.08
N LYS A 586 25.22 9.53 -16.26
CA LYS A 586 24.17 10.53 -16.38
C LYS A 586 22.91 10.08 -15.66
N LYS A 587 22.27 10.99 -14.96
CA LYS A 587 21.01 10.72 -14.26
C LYS A 587 19.84 11.12 -15.17
N ILE A 588 19.05 10.15 -15.61
CA ILE A 588 17.87 10.37 -16.46
C ILE A 588 16.90 11.40 -15.86
N HIS A 589 16.80 11.45 -14.54
CA HIS A 589 15.97 12.43 -13.83
C HIS A 589 16.43 13.87 -14.06
N ALA A 590 17.75 14.09 -14.14
CA ALA A 590 18.30 15.41 -14.45
C ALA A 590 18.05 15.80 -15.90
N LEU A 591 18.13 14.84 -16.82
CA LEU A 591 17.82 15.09 -18.23
C LEU A 591 16.35 15.51 -18.44
N PHE A 592 15.43 14.86 -17.76
CA PHE A 592 14.03 15.31 -17.79
C PHE A 592 13.87 16.71 -17.16
N GLY A 593 14.58 16.98 -16.09
CA GLY A 593 14.62 18.32 -15.48
C GLY A 593 15.11 19.40 -16.42
N MET A 594 16.13 19.12 -17.26
CA MET A 594 16.58 20.04 -18.32
C MET A 594 15.46 20.37 -19.30
N ILE A 595 14.75 19.36 -19.76
CA ILE A 595 13.60 19.55 -20.65
C ILE A 595 12.50 20.34 -19.97
N LEU A 596 12.23 20.04 -18.70
CA LEU A 596 11.16 20.64 -17.93
C LEU A 596 11.41 22.12 -17.60
N PHE A 597 12.66 22.50 -17.29
CA PHE A 597 13.01 23.85 -16.83
C PHE A 597 13.77 24.69 -17.86
N ASP A 598 14.11 24.11 -19.02
CA ASP A 598 14.89 24.77 -20.06
C ASP A 598 16.24 25.32 -19.55
N CYS A 599 16.97 24.47 -18.81
CA CYS A 599 18.21 24.82 -18.13
C CYS A 599 19.28 23.71 -18.27
N SER A 600 20.51 23.99 -17.82
CA SER A 600 21.62 23.03 -17.94
C SER A 600 21.47 21.82 -17.00
N TYR A 601 22.22 20.78 -17.29
CA TYR A 601 22.28 19.56 -16.43
C TYR A 601 22.76 19.90 -15.01
N GLU A 602 23.78 20.73 -14.94
CA GLU A 602 24.40 21.18 -13.69
C GLU A 602 23.43 21.99 -12.82
N GLU A 603 22.62 22.82 -13.45
CA GLU A 603 21.58 23.59 -12.73
C GLU A 603 20.50 22.69 -12.15
N VAL A 604 20.07 21.64 -12.88
CA VAL A 604 19.10 20.69 -12.35
C VAL A 604 19.68 19.89 -11.19
N VAL A 605 20.92 19.43 -11.33
CA VAL A 605 21.59 18.63 -10.28
C VAL A 605 21.89 19.48 -9.04
N GLY A 606 22.23 20.75 -9.23
CA GLY A 606 22.50 21.69 -8.13
C GLY A 606 21.25 22.13 -7.37
N ASP A 607 20.06 21.97 -7.96
CA ASP A 607 18.78 22.37 -7.38
C ASP A 607 17.93 21.15 -7.02
N LYS A 608 17.77 20.91 -5.70
CA LYS A 608 17.00 19.75 -5.19
C LYS A 608 15.55 19.73 -5.66
N GLU A 609 14.89 20.89 -5.79
CA GLU A 609 13.50 20.94 -6.21
C GLU A 609 13.35 20.64 -7.71
N LYS A 610 14.23 21.21 -8.55
CA LYS A 610 14.27 20.88 -9.99
C LYS A 610 14.54 19.41 -10.19
N TYR A 611 15.51 18.82 -9.48
CA TYR A 611 15.84 17.41 -9.57
C TYR A 611 14.66 16.52 -9.12
N LYS A 612 13.99 16.88 -8.02
CA LYS A 612 12.81 16.18 -7.50
C LYS A 612 11.64 16.21 -8.50
N LYS A 613 11.37 17.37 -9.10
CA LYS A 613 10.36 17.47 -10.17
C LYS A 613 10.78 16.69 -11.40
N GLY A 614 12.06 16.70 -11.78
CA GLY A 614 12.59 15.84 -12.85
C GLY A 614 12.36 14.35 -12.58
N LYS A 615 12.63 13.89 -11.36
CA LYS A 615 12.35 12.52 -10.91
C LYS A 615 10.86 12.18 -11.01
N GLY A 616 9.99 13.05 -10.50
CA GLY A 616 8.53 12.88 -10.60
C GLY A 616 8.03 12.82 -12.05
N GLY A 617 8.65 13.60 -12.95
CA GLY A 617 8.33 13.61 -14.39
C GLY A 617 8.73 12.31 -15.09
N VAL A 618 9.93 11.80 -14.85
CA VAL A 618 10.38 10.52 -15.39
C VAL A 618 9.44 9.38 -14.99
N PHE A 619 9.06 9.33 -13.70
CA PHE A 619 8.12 8.29 -13.24
C PHE A 619 6.72 8.47 -13.84
N ALA A 620 6.23 9.70 -13.98
CA ALA A 620 4.96 9.94 -14.65
C ALA A 620 4.99 9.40 -16.10
N GLU A 621 6.07 9.65 -16.84
CA GLU A 621 6.24 9.18 -18.20
C GLU A 621 6.39 7.66 -18.31
N ILE A 622 7.22 7.07 -17.44
CA ILE A 622 7.44 5.62 -17.39
C ILE A 622 6.12 4.90 -17.08
N TYR A 623 5.30 5.43 -16.18
CA TYR A 623 4.03 4.82 -15.79
C TYR A 623 2.84 5.17 -16.70
N GLY A 624 3.10 5.64 -17.91
CA GLY A 624 2.06 5.88 -18.91
C GLY A 624 1.23 7.15 -18.67
N GLY A 625 1.76 8.08 -17.87
CA GLY A 625 1.17 9.41 -17.71
C GLY A 625 1.21 10.21 -19.02
N ASN A 626 0.36 11.20 -19.13
CA ASN A 626 0.30 12.16 -20.21
C ASN A 626 0.64 13.58 -19.70
N GLU A 627 0.55 14.58 -20.60
CA GLU A 627 0.79 15.98 -20.28
C GLU A 627 -0.05 16.47 -19.08
N LYS A 628 -1.33 16.07 -18.97
CA LYS A 628 -2.20 16.40 -17.83
C LYS A 628 -1.69 15.78 -16.51
N THR A 629 -1.11 14.58 -16.59
CA THR A 629 -0.47 13.93 -15.43
C THR A 629 0.76 14.70 -14.98
N LEU A 630 1.61 15.15 -15.93
CA LEU A 630 2.76 15.98 -15.62
C LEU A 630 2.35 17.33 -15.01
N GLN A 631 1.40 18.02 -15.63
CA GLN A 631 0.85 19.27 -15.14
C GLN A 631 0.41 19.16 -13.68
N ARG A 632 -0.44 18.17 -13.40
CA ARG A 632 -0.99 17.96 -12.06
C ARG A 632 0.07 17.54 -11.02
N ASN A 633 0.94 16.59 -11.37
CA ASN A 633 1.89 16.02 -10.41
C ASN A 633 3.06 16.95 -10.11
N LEU A 634 3.48 17.74 -11.10
CA LEU A 634 4.65 18.63 -10.98
C LEU A 634 4.26 20.07 -10.69
N SER A 635 2.96 20.40 -10.74
CA SER A 635 2.45 21.78 -10.60
C SER A 635 3.14 22.74 -11.56
N ILE A 636 3.01 22.45 -12.87
CA ILE A 636 3.59 23.22 -13.99
C ILE A 636 2.49 23.63 -14.96
N SER A 637 2.76 24.65 -15.78
CA SER A 637 1.80 25.08 -16.82
C SER A 637 1.56 23.99 -17.88
N GLU A 638 0.38 23.99 -18.47
CA GLU A 638 0.00 23.05 -19.54
C GLU A 638 0.98 23.09 -20.72
N ALA A 639 1.32 24.28 -21.18
CA ALA A 639 2.27 24.46 -22.27
C ALA A 639 3.64 23.82 -21.96
N ARG A 640 4.13 23.93 -20.73
CA ARG A 640 5.37 23.31 -20.28
C ARG A 640 5.23 21.80 -20.17
N ALA A 641 4.12 21.31 -19.64
CA ALA A 641 3.83 19.89 -19.56
C ALA A 641 3.76 19.24 -20.95
N LYS A 642 3.07 19.87 -21.89
CA LYS A 642 2.96 19.43 -23.30
C LYS A 642 4.31 19.41 -23.99
N LYS A 643 5.10 20.51 -23.90
CA LYS A 643 6.46 20.58 -24.45
C LYS A 643 7.34 19.45 -23.90
N ALA A 644 7.33 19.24 -22.60
CA ALA A 644 8.15 18.20 -21.95
C ALA A 644 7.73 16.79 -22.38
N HIS A 645 6.42 16.50 -22.42
CA HIS A 645 5.87 15.23 -22.83
C HIS A 645 6.24 14.89 -24.29
N GLU A 646 6.01 15.82 -25.22
CA GLU A 646 6.34 15.64 -26.63
C GLU A 646 7.83 15.44 -26.87
N GLN A 647 8.68 16.22 -26.21
CA GLN A 647 10.13 16.13 -26.34
C GLN A 647 10.65 14.79 -25.80
N TRP A 648 10.13 14.35 -24.66
CA TRP A 648 10.43 13.05 -24.07
C TRP A 648 10.00 11.89 -24.97
N ALA A 649 8.78 11.92 -25.50
CA ALA A 649 8.25 10.91 -26.40
C ALA A 649 9.06 10.78 -27.71
N ARG A 650 9.58 11.91 -28.24
CA ARG A 650 10.47 11.90 -29.42
C ARG A 650 11.82 11.27 -29.11
N GLN A 651 12.36 11.51 -27.93
CA GLN A 651 13.67 10.99 -27.49
C GLN A 651 13.60 9.50 -27.16
N TYR A 652 12.58 9.05 -26.44
CA TYR A 652 12.46 7.69 -25.94
C TYR A 652 11.28 6.96 -26.60
N ARG A 653 11.51 6.51 -27.82
CA ARG A 653 10.48 5.91 -28.68
C ARG A 653 9.99 4.55 -28.18
N GLY A 654 10.79 3.81 -27.42
CA GLY A 654 10.40 2.54 -26.80
C GLY A 654 9.22 2.68 -25.86
N ILE A 655 9.16 3.78 -25.10
CA ILE A 655 8.02 4.11 -24.22
C ILE A 655 6.75 4.30 -25.05
N GLY A 656 6.83 5.01 -26.20
CA GLY A 656 5.70 5.19 -27.12
C GLY A 656 5.15 3.86 -27.63
N LYS A 657 6.04 2.95 -28.07
CA LYS A 657 5.65 1.59 -28.52
C LYS A 657 4.98 0.78 -27.41
N ALA A 658 5.47 0.89 -26.19
CA ALA A 658 4.85 0.21 -25.03
C ALA A 658 3.45 0.77 -24.75
N ARG A 659 3.27 2.09 -24.83
CA ARG A 659 1.95 2.72 -24.70
C ARG A 659 0.98 2.26 -25.81
N GLU A 660 1.42 2.20 -27.06
CA GLU A 660 0.61 1.68 -28.17
C GLU A 660 0.19 0.23 -27.93
N ARG A 661 1.09 -0.62 -27.39
CA ARG A 661 0.78 -2.00 -27.00
C ARG A 661 -0.29 -2.01 -25.91
N THR A 662 -0.13 -1.20 -24.86
CA THR A 662 -1.11 -1.09 -23.76
C THR A 662 -2.48 -0.62 -24.28
N VAL A 663 -2.51 0.39 -25.14
CA VAL A 663 -3.75 0.86 -25.77
C VAL A 663 -4.39 -0.25 -26.61
N ARG A 664 -3.61 -0.94 -27.44
CA ARG A 664 -4.12 -2.05 -28.26
C ARG A 664 -4.78 -3.14 -27.43
N ASN A 665 -4.20 -3.48 -26.30
CA ASN A 665 -4.65 -4.61 -25.48
C ASN A 665 -5.77 -4.24 -24.50
N PHE A 666 -5.82 -2.99 -24.00
CA PHE A 666 -6.73 -2.60 -22.91
C PHE A 666 -7.70 -1.47 -23.24
N CYS A 667 -7.65 -0.90 -24.47
CA CYS A 667 -8.61 0.09 -24.90
C CYS A 667 -9.87 -0.59 -25.46
N SER A 668 -10.81 -0.91 -24.56
CA SER A 668 -12.05 -1.62 -24.89
C SER A 668 -13.07 -0.77 -25.64
N MET A 669 -13.03 0.55 -25.47
CA MET A 669 -13.95 1.47 -26.13
C MET A 669 -13.17 2.47 -26.98
N LYS A 670 -13.60 2.60 -28.23
CA LYS A 670 -12.98 3.49 -29.23
C LYS A 670 -14.02 4.39 -29.84
N GLN A 671 -13.60 5.58 -30.25
CA GLN A 671 -14.37 6.53 -31.05
C GLN A 671 -13.64 6.78 -32.38
N PRO A 672 -13.78 5.88 -33.36
CA PRO A 672 -12.95 5.89 -34.59
C PRO A 672 -13.07 7.17 -35.42
N ALA A 673 -14.21 7.83 -35.37
CA ALA A 673 -14.46 9.08 -36.13
C ALA A 673 -14.23 10.35 -35.25
N GLY A 674 -13.48 10.23 -34.16
CA GLY A 674 -13.17 11.34 -33.24
C GLY A 674 -14.10 11.48 -32.05
N ILE A 675 -13.81 12.42 -31.15
CA ILE A 675 -14.57 12.68 -29.93
C ILE A 675 -16.02 13.04 -30.26
N GLY A 676 -16.99 12.40 -29.60
CA GLY A 676 -18.42 12.56 -29.86
C GLY A 676 -18.98 11.63 -30.93
N SER A 677 -18.16 10.85 -31.62
CA SER A 677 -18.62 9.81 -32.53
C SER A 677 -19.15 8.58 -31.79
N GLN A 678 -19.77 7.66 -32.55
CA GLN A 678 -20.27 6.41 -31.97
C GLN A 678 -19.12 5.65 -31.27
N VAL A 679 -19.37 5.23 -30.04
CA VAL A 679 -18.46 4.38 -29.27
C VAL A 679 -18.64 2.93 -29.74
N VAL A 680 -17.55 2.30 -30.14
CA VAL A 680 -17.47 0.86 -30.47
C VAL A 680 -16.71 0.11 -29.41
N TRP A 681 -17.12 -1.14 -29.17
CA TRP A 681 -16.46 -2.05 -28.24
C TRP A 681 -15.44 -2.91 -28.96
N ASP A 682 -14.29 -3.09 -28.33
CA ASP A 682 -13.25 -4.03 -28.71
C ASP A 682 -12.89 -4.85 -27.45
N GLU A 683 -12.74 -6.14 -27.55
CA GLU A 683 -12.52 -6.99 -26.39
C GLU A 683 -11.14 -6.75 -25.79
N PRO A 684 -11.03 -6.29 -24.54
CA PRO A 684 -9.75 -6.05 -23.90
C PRO A 684 -9.11 -7.35 -23.42
N ALA A 685 -7.78 -7.33 -23.24
CA ALA A 685 -7.06 -8.43 -22.63
C ALA A 685 -7.54 -8.66 -21.19
N GLU A 686 -7.64 -9.92 -20.79
CA GLU A 686 -8.04 -10.28 -19.42
C GLU A 686 -6.97 -9.98 -18.38
N TYR A 687 -5.70 -10.05 -18.76
CA TYR A 687 -4.57 -9.81 -17.87
C TYR A 687 -3.39 -9.17 -18.61
N VAL A 688 -2.50 -8.59 -17.85
CA VAL A 688 -1.14 -8.23 -18.25
C VAL A 688 -0.14 -9.10 -17.48
N GLU A 689 0.86 -9.62 -18.19
CA GLU A 689 1.92 -10.45 -17.60
C GLU A 689 3.25 -9.69 -17.62
N SER A 690 3.92 -9.67 -16.48
CA SER A 690 5.29 -9.16 -16.39
C SER A 690 6.28 -10.14 -17.04
N PHE A 691 7.45 -9.66 -17.44
CA PHE A 691 8.48 -10.53 -18.04
C PHE A 691 9.06 -11.59 -17.06
N LEU A 692 8.69 -11.53 -15.79
CA LEU A 692 8.97 -12.55 -14.78
C LEU A 692 7.77 -13.48 -14.51
N GLY A 693 6.68 -13.35 -15.29
CA GLY A 693 5.57 -14.29 -15.29
C GLY A 693 4.43 -13.98 -14.32
N PHE A 694 4.51 -12.91 -13.52
CA PHE A 694 3.39 -12.54 -12.66
C PHE A 694 2.31 -11.82 -13.47
N ARG A 695 1.03 -12.24 -13.28
CA ARG A 695 -0.13 -11.72 -13.99
C ARG A 695 -0.96 -10.80 -13.11
N ARG A 696 -1.40 -9.67 -13.68
CA ARG A 696 -2.48 -8.86 -13.12
C ARG A 696 -3.71 -9.03 -13.97
N TYR A 697 -4.80 -9.47 -13.36
CA TYR A 697 -6.07 -9.70 -14.00
C TYR A 697 -6.97 -8.46 -13.92
N PHE A 698 -7.77 -8.24 -14.95
CA PHE A 698 -8.75 -7.15 -15.08
C PHE A 698 -10.17 -7.71 -15.29
N THR A 699 -10.43 -8.95 -14.90
CA THR A 699 -11.69 -9.65 -15.17
C THR A 699 -12.90 -8.86 -14.67
N LEU A 700 -12.83 -8.35 -13.45
CA LEU A 700 -13.92 -7.60 -12.84
C LEU A 700 -14.14 -6.26 -13.53
N GLU A 701 -13.06 -5.49 -13.72
CA GLU A 701 -13.09 -4.18 -14.35
C GLU A 701 -13.60 -4.26 -15.79
N ASN A 702 -13.20 -5.29 -16.52
CA ASN A 702 -13.65 -5.52 -17.89
C ASN A 702 -15.13 -5.86 -17.95
N LYS A 703 -15.64 -6.75 -17.06
CA LYS A 703 -17.07 -7.08 -16.96
C LYS A 703 -17.92 -5.83 -16.69
N ILE A 704 -17.50 -5.01 -15.72
CA ILE A 704 -18.20 -3.77 -15.37
C ILE A 704 -18.17 -2.78 -16.52
N CYS A 705 -17.01 -2.60 -17.14
CA CYS A 705 -16.84 -1.68 -18.27
C CYS A 705 -17.78 -2.06 -19.43
N ARG A 706 -17.89 -3.37 -19.73
CA ARG A 706 -18.79 -3.90 -20.76
C ARG A 706 -20.26 -3.67 -20.40
N ALA A 707 -20.68 -3.97 -19.18
CA ALA A 707 -22.07 -3.74 -18.73
C ALA A 707 -22.45 -2.26 -18.85
N LEU A 708 -21.57 -1.35 -18.42
CA LEU A 708 -21.77 0.09 -18.56
C LEU A 708 -21.85 0.52 -20.03
N PHE A 709 -21.02 -0.03 -20.90
CA PHE A 709 -21.06 0.24 -22.35
C PHE A 709 -22.37 -0.23 -22.97
N GLU A 710 -22.81 -1.45 -22.69
CA GLU A 710 -24.04 -2.02 -23.25
C GLU A 710 -25.27 -1.25 -22.79
N LEU A 711 -25.34 -0.89 -21.51
CA LEU A 711 -26.41 -0.10 -20.95
C LEU A 711 -26.43 1.34 -21.51
N ALA A 712 -25.26 1.95 -21.70
CA ALA A 712 -25.13 3.27 -22.34
C ALA A 712 -25.61 3.25 -23.80
N ARG A 713 -25.32 2.18 -24.52
CA ARG A 713 -25.73 2.01 -25.95
C ARG A 713 -27.22 1.77 -26.09
N LYS A 714 -27.82 1.02 -25.17
CA LYS A 714 -29.24 0.67 -25.19
C LYS A 714 -29.89 0.88 -23.82
N PRO A 715 -30.05 2.15 -23.39
CA PRO A 715 -30.74 2.40 -22.14
C PRO A 715 -32.22 1.93 -22.21
N PRO A 716 -32.82 1.52 -21.08
CA PRO A 716 -34.21 1.11 -21.01
C PRO A 716 -35.16 2.16 -21.62
N LYS A 717 -36.24 1.70 -22.28
CA LYS A 717 -37.12 2.57 -23.07
C LYS A 717 -37.73 3.72 -22.23
N GLY A 718 -38.07 3.47 -20.98
CA GLY A 718 -38.62 4.46 -20.06
C GLY A 718 -37.69 5.62 -19.73
N TRP A 719 -36.37 5.41 -19.82
CA TRP A 719 -35.39 6.43 -19.50
C TRP A 719 -35.21 7.48 -20.60
N ARG A 720 -35.48 7.11 -21.86
CA ARG A 720 -35.37 8.04 -23.01
C ARG A 720 -36.42 9.13 -23.02
N ASN A 721 -37.58 8.83 -22.44
CA ASN A 721 -38.76 9.71 -22.48
C ASN A 721 -38.98 10.50 -21.18
N HIS A 722 -38.10 10.38 -20.20
CA HIS A 722 -38.21 11.07 -18.93
C HIS A 722 -38.05 12.59 -19.13
N PRO A 723 -38.93 13.45 -18.61
CA PRO A 723 -38.93 14.90 -18.86
C PRO A 723 -37.89 15.65 -17.98
N ILE A 724 -36.64 15.22 -17.93
CA ILE A 724 -35.59 15.95 -17.22
C ILE A 724 -34.97 16.95 -18.17
N LYS A 725 -35.08 18.23 -17.84
CA LYS A 725 -34.30 19.29 -18.51
C LYS A 725 -32.93 19.37 -17.86
N VAL A 726 -31.91 18.78 -18.46
CA VAL A 726 -30.52 19.04 -18.11
C VAL A 726 -30.04 20.19 -19.00
N VAL A 727 -29.87 21.36 -18.41
CA VAL A 727 -29.32 22.51 -19.14
C VAL A 727 -27.80 22.43 -19.08
N ARG A 728 -27.20 21.87 -20.10
CA ARG A 728 -25.76 22.06 -20.39
C ARG A 728 -25.65 22.94 -21.61
N SER A 729 -24.98 24.07 -21.50
CA SER A 729 -24.66 24.98 -22.60
C SER A 729 -25.85 25.25 -23.55
N ASN A 730 -26.99 25.66 -23.03
CA ASN A 730 -28.24 25.95 -23.80
C ASN A 730 -28.84 24.77 -24.57
N ARG A 731 -28.38 23.54 -24.40
CA ARG A 731 -29.01 22.34 -24.99
C ARG A 731 -29.81 21.58 -23.94
N VAL A 732 -31.05 21.25 -24.26
CA VAL A 732 -31.86 20.35 -23.48
C VAL A 732 -31.50 18.93 -23.83
N GLN A 733 -30.97 18.19 -22.88
CA GLN A 733 -30.72 16.74 -23.03
C GLN A 733 -31.87 15.96 -22.43
N THR A 734 -32.25 14.85 -23.08
CA THR A 734 -33.15 13.87 -22.48
C THR A 734 -32.47 13.15 -21.31
N ALA A 735 -33.26 12.68 -20.35
CA ALA A 735 -32.75 11.89 -19.23
C ALA A 735 -31.90 10.67 -19.69
N GLY A 736 -32.40 9.97 -20.73
CA GLY A 736 -31.65 8.83 -21.30
C GLY A 736 -30.31 9.21 -21.91
N GLY A 737 -30.22 10.39 -22.53
CA GLY A 737 -28.92 10.91 -23.04
C GLY A 737 -27.95 11.27 -21.93
N ALA A 738 -28.46 11.85 -20.84
CA ALA A 738 -27.63 12.17 -19.66
C ALA A 738 -27.14 10.90 -18.95
N VAL A 739 -27.98 9.88 -18.81
CA VAL A 739 -27.59 8.56 -18.27
C VAL A 739 -26.54 7.90 -19.14
N ALA A 740 -26.75 7.84 -20.46
CA ALA A 740 -25.80 7.26 -21.40
C ALA A 740 -24.43 7.97 -21.30
N SER A 741 -24.42 9.30 -21.23
CA SER A 741 -23.19 10.10 -21.06
C SER A 741 -22.47 9.79 -19.74
N ALA A 742 -23.21 9.64 -18.62
CA ALA A 742 -22.65 9.28 -17.32
C ALA A 742 -22.04 7.87 -17.34
N LEU A 743 -22.74 6.90 -17.95
CA LEU A 743 -22.27 5.51 -18.09
C LEU A 743 -21.02 5.39 -18.97
N TYR A 744 -21.01 6.05 -20.14
CA TYR A 744 -19.80 6.11 -20.96
C TYR A 744 -18.64 6.78 -20.23
N GLY A 745 -18.91 7.88 -19.51
CA GLY A 745 -17.89 8.56 -18.71
C GLY A 745 -17.27 7.66 -17.66
N ALA A 746 -18.09 6.89 -16.93
CA ALA A 746 -17.60 5.92 -15.96
C ALA A 746 -16.80 4.79 -16.62
N ALA A 747 -17.30 4.23 -17.72
CA ALA A 747 -16.64 3.17 -18.45
C ALA A 747 -15.26 3.62 -19.02
N PHE A 748 -15.17 4.83 -19.58
CA PHE A 748 -13.89 5.42 -20.02
C PHE A 748 -12.92 5.65 -18.85
N GLN A 749 -13.41 6.01 -17.68
CA GLN A 749 -12.56 6.15 -16.48
C GLN A 749 -11.97 4.81 -16.05
N ILE A 750 -12.77 3.74 -16.04
CA ILE A 750 -12.33 2.38 -15.74
C ILE A 750 -11.27 1.95 -16.77
N GLN A 751 -11.55 2.10 -18.06
CA GLN A 751 -10.60 1.79 -19.13
C GLN A 751 -9.27 2.53 -18.96
N ALA A 752 -9.31 3.82 -18.69
CA ALA A 752 -8.10 4.62 -18.46
C ALA A 752 -7.33 4.18 -17.21
N ALA A 753 -8.05 3.74 -16.16
CA ALA A 753 -7.44 3.16 -14.98
C ALA A 753 -6.75 1.83 -15.29
N ASN A 754 -7.40 0.94 -16.07
CA ASN A 754 -6.85 -0.34 -16.50
C ASN A 754 -5.58 -0.16 -17.32
N MET A 755 -5.57 0.77 -18.29
CA MET A 755 -4.38 1.06 -19.10
C MET A 755 -3.21 1.54 -18.24
N ARG A 756 -3.45 2.46 -17.29
CA ARG A 756 -2.39 2.90 -16.36
C ARG A 756 -1.90 1.77 -15.46
N ALA A 757 -2.82 0.95 -14.97
CA ALA A 757 -2.50 -0.18 -14.13
C ALA A 757 -1.69 -1.25 -14.88
N ALA A 758 -2.01 -1.50 -16.15
CA ALA A 758 -1.26 -2.41 -17.01
C ALA A 758 0.17 -1.91 -17.27
N ALA A 759 0.34 -0.65 -17.64
CA ALA A 759 1.66 -0.05 -17.84
C ALA A 759 2.50 -0.07 -16.56
N ASN A 760 1.91 0.25 -15.41
CA ASN A 760 2.55 0.19 -14.10
C ASN A 760 3.00 -1.22 -13.74
N HIS A 761 2.18 -2.22 -14.05
CA HIS A 761 2.44 -3.60 -13.71
C HIS A 761 3.71 -4.14 -14.37
N GLU A 762 3.96 -3.80 -15.64
CA GLU A 762 5.13 -4.26 -16.39
C GLU A 762 6.46 -3.85 -15.71
N ILE A 763 6.46 -2.80 -14.88
CA ILE A 763 7.67 -2.31 -14.18
C ILE A 763 7.65 -2.65 -12.70
N GLN A 764 6.53 -2.40 -12.01
CA GLN A 764 6.47 -2.58 -10.56
C GLN A 764 6.47 -4.05 -10.15
N SER A 765 5.86 -4.92 -10.96
CA SER A 765 5.78 -6.33 -10.62
C SER A 765 7.13 -7.03 -10.65
N PRO A 766 7.96 -6.87 -11.69
CA PRO A 766 9.32 -7.42 -11.66
C PRO A 766 10.15 -6.89 -10.48
N GLY A 767 10.03 -5.60 -10.15
CA GLY A 767 10.70 -5.02 -8.99
C GLY A 767 10.33 -5.75 -7.69
N GLY A 768 9.04 -5.96 -7.46
CA GLY A 768 8.57 -6.70 -6.30
C GLY A 768 9.06 -8.15 -6.26
N GLN A 769 9.07 -8.84 -7.41
CA GLN A 769 9.55 -10.22 -7.52
C GLN A 769 11.06 -10.32 -7.27
N ILE A 770 11.87 -9.44 -7.86
CA ILE A 770 13.34 -9.44 -7.68
C ILE A 770 13.68 -9.16 -6.21
N THR A 771 13.05 -8.16 -5.58
CA THR A 771 13.29 -7.85 -4.17
C THR A 771 12.95 -9.03 -3.26
N LYS A 772 11.82 -9.72 -3.52
CA LYS A 772 11.44 -10.95 -2.79
C LYS A 772 12.44 -12.09 -3.02
N ALA A 773 12.93 -12.26 -4.24
CA ALA A 773 13.92 -13.29 -4.54
C ALA A 773 15.23 -13.06 -3.77
N VAL A 774 15.69 -11.80 -3.66
CA VAL A 774 16.84 -11.46 -2.82
C VAL A 774 16.54 -11.74 -1.35
N GLN A 775 15.38 -11.31 -0.85
CA GLN A 775 14.95 -11.55 0.53
C GLN A 775 14.87 -13.05 0.85
N ARG A 776 14.33 -13.84 -0.08
CA ARG A 776 14.26 -15.29 0.01
C ARG A 776 15.66 -15.93 0.05
N ALA A 777 16.57 -15.53 -0.81
CA ALA A 777 17.91 -16.05 -0.85
C ALA A 777 18.71 -15.79 0.44
N ILE A 778 18.48 -14.62 1.06
CA ILE A 778 19.01 -14.33 2.41
C ILE A 778 18.39 -15.29 3.42
N TRP A 779 17.06 -15.46 3.39
CA TRP A 779 16.36 -16.36 4.31
C TRP A 779 16.78 -17.83 4.16
N ASP A 780 17.21 -18.25 2.99
CA ASP A 780 17.68 -19.63 2.75
C ASP A 780 19.00 -19.97 3.43
N ILE A 781 19.71 -18.97 3.96
CA ILE A 781 20.87 -19.18 4.84
C ILE A 781 20.44 -19.80 6.18
N GLN A 782 19.22 -19.47 6.63
CA GLN A 782 18.62 -20.09 7.80
C GLN A 782 18.28 -21.56 7.51
N PRO A 783 18.84 -22.54 8.21
CA PRO A 783 18.48 -23.93 8.02
C PRO A 783 17.03 -24.21 8.45
N PRO A 784 16.34 -25.15 7.82
CA PRO A 784 15.03 -25.62 8.29
C PRO A 784 15.16 -26.36 9.63
N GLY A 785 14.07 -26.43 10.38
CA GLY A 785 14.07 -26.95 11.74
C GLY A 785 14.09 -25.87 12.81
N ILE A 786 14.54 -26.26 13.99
CA ILE A 786 14.65 -25.40 15.16
C ILE A 786 16.13 -25.09 15.40
N HIS A 787 16.56 -23.92 15.07
CA HIS A 787 17.96 -23.51 15.15
C HIS A 787 18.11 -22.08 15.68
N GLU A 788 19.32 -21.68 16.06
CA GLU A 788 19.63 -20.29 16.30
C GLU A 788 19.26 -19.47 15.07
N ILE A 789 18.69 -18.30 15.28
CA ILE A 789 18.35 -17.43 14.16
C ILE A 789 19.62 -16.78 13.60
N LEU A 790 19.84 -16.91 12.30
CA LEU A 790 21.02 -16.39 11.62
C LEU A 790 20.75 -15.07 10.90
N VAL A 791 19.54 -14.92 10.35
CA VAL A 791 19.19 -13.78 9.51
C VAL A 791 17.73 -13.35 9.72
N GLY A 792 17.48 -12.05 9.63
CA GLY A 792 16.13 -11.47 9.64
C GLY A 792 15.98 -10.40 8.56
N PRO A 793 15.77 -10.80 7.30
CA PRO A 793 15.64 -9.85 6.21
C PRO A 793 14.28 -9.18 6.21
N MET A 794 14.24 -7.85 6.15
CA MET A 794 13.07 -7.00 6.10
C MET A 794 13.04 -6.23 4.77
N ASN A 795 11.91 -6.26 4.11
CA ASN A 795 11.68 -5.57 2.83
C ASN A 795 11.02 -4.20 3.07
N ILE A 796 11.60 -3.15 2.50
CA ILE A 796 11.05 -1.81 2.52
C ILE A 796 11.07 -1.27 1.08
N HIS A 797 10.06 -1.60 0.27
CA HIS A 797 9.97 -1.30 -1.16
C HIS A 797 11.09 -1.99 -1.98
N ASP A 798 12.08 -1.23 -2.41
CA ASP A 798 13.27 -1.65 -3.15
C ASP A 798 14.54 -1.69 -2.28
N GLU A 799 14.38 -1.42 -0.98
CA GLU A 799 15.43 -1.47 0.04
C GLU A 799 15.28 -2.74 0.89
N LEU A 800 16.39 -3.36 1.24
CA LEU A 800 16.43 -4.52 2.14
C LEU A 800 17.31 -4.21 3.34
N MET A 801 16.81 -4.49 4.53
CA MET A 801 17.54 -4.45 5.80
C MET A 801 17.54 -5.84 6.41
N CYS A 802 18.66 -6.26 6.96
CA CYS A 802 18.80 -7.58 7.55
C CYS A 802 19.57 -7.54 8.86
N SER A 803 18.92 -7.93 9.94
CA SER A 803 19.64 -8.29 11.17
C SER A 803 20.36 -9.61 10.92
N THR A 804 21.70 -9.63 10.99
CA THR A 804 22.54 -10.72 10.50
C THR A 804 23.51 -11.17 11.62
N HIS A 805 23.51 -12.47 11.89
CA HIS A 805 24.52 -13.05 12.78
C HIS A 805 25.94 -12.82 12.23
N PRO A 806 26.92 -12.38 13.04
CA PRO A 806 28.26 -12.05 12.55
C PRO A 806 28.93 -13.15 11.72
N GLY A 807 28.70 -14.41 12.06
CA GLY A 807 29.25 -15.58 11.37
C GLY A 807 28.75 -15.77 9.92
N VAL A 808 27.68 -15.11 9.48
CA VAL A 808 27.10 -15.31 8.15
C VAL A 808 27.04 -14.03 7.28
N VAL A 809 27.62 -12.91 7.74
CA VAL A 809 27.59 -11.63 7.01
C VAL A 809 28.11 -11.74 5.58
N LYS A 810 29.27 -12.38 5.40
CA LYS A 810 29.82 -12.60 4.05
C LYS A 810 28.94 -13.50 3.19
N GLN A 811 28.32 -14.49 3.79
CA GLN A 811 27.39 -15.37 3.08
C GLN A 811 26.13 -14.63 2.62
N VAL A 812 25.61 -13.70 3.45
CA VAL A 812 24.50 -12.83 3.07
C VAL A 812 24.89 -11.96 1.88
N THR A 813 26.05 -11.29 1.94
CA THR A 813 26.55 -10.44 0.85
C THR A 813 26.67 -11.23 -0.46
N GLU A 814 27.23 -12.45 -0.41
CA GLU A 814 27.39 -13.29 -1.59
C GLU A 814 26.05 -13.78 -2.16
N LYS A 815 25.09 -14.12 -1.30
CA LYS A 815 23.73 -14.47 -1.74
C LYS A 815 23.07 -13.30 -2.45
N VAL A 816 23.14 -12.09 -1.87
CA VAL A 816 22.61 -10.87 -2.49
C VAL A 816 23.24 -10.66 -3.87
N ARG A 817 24.59 -10.74 -3.96
CA ARG A 817 25.32 -10.61 -5.22
C ARG A 817 24.85 -11.63 -6.26
N THR A 818 24.84 -12.90 -5.90
CA THR A 818 24.46 -13.99 -6.79
C THR A 818 23.07 -13.80 -7.38
N VAL A 819 22.09 -13.43 -6.54
CA VAL A 819 20.71 -13.23 -7.02
C VAL A 819 20.61 -12.00 -7.90
N VAL A 820 21.18 -10.85 -7.51
CA VAL A 820 21.13 -9.64 -8.33
C VAL A 820 21.78 -9.90 -9.70
N GLU A 821 22.94 -10.55 -9.73
CA GLU A 821 23.64 -10.88 -10.98
C GLU A 821 22.87 -11.88 -11.84
N SER A 822 22.13 -12.81 -11.25
CA SER A 822 21.33 -13.80 -11.98
C SER A 822 20.21 -13.16 -12.81
N TYR A 823 19.79 -11.93 -12.46
CA TYR A 823 18.79 -11.19 -13.22
C TYR A 823 19.36 -10.37 -14.39
N ARG A 824 20.68 -10.23 -14.54
CA ARG A 824 21.31 -9.46 -15.64
C ARG A 824 20.88 -9.91 -17.05
N PRO A 825 20.66 -11.19 -17.34
CA PRO A 825 20.14 -11.58 -18.66
C PRO A 825 18.77 -10.97 -18.99
N LYS A 826 17.96 -10.67 -17.97
CA LYS A 826 16.61 -10.08 -18.14
C LYS A 826 16.61 -8.56 -17.87
N VAL A 827 17.43 -8.10 -16.93
CA VAL A 827 17.58 -6.69 -16.53
C VAL A 827 19.07 -6.33 -16.60
N PRO A 828 19.62 -6.03 -17.79
CA PRO A 828 21.07 -5.95 -18.00
C PRO A 828 21.78 -4.96 -17.09
N LEU A 829 21.16 -3.84 -16.74
CA LEU A 829 21.76 -2.79 -15.92
C LEU A 829 21.40 -2.88 -14.42
N ILE A 830 20.83 -4.00 -13.96
CA ILE A 830 20.48 -4.16 -12.55
C ILE A 830 21.72 -4.03 -11.67
N GLY A 831 21.58 -3.26 -10.60
CA GLY A 831 22.63 -3.08 -9.62
C GLY A 831 22.04 -2.82 -8.24
N MET A 832 22.87 -3.07 -7.22
CA MET A 832 22.54 -2.85 -5.83
C MET A 832 23.77 -2.34 -5.06
N SER A 833 23.56 -1.36 -4.20
CA SER A 833 24.54 -0.90 -3.25
C SER A 833 24.26 -1.57 -1.90
N TRP A 834 25.13 -2.50 -1.49
CA TRP A 834 24.98 -3.29 -0.26
C TRP A 834 26.03 -2.89 0.78
N PHE A 835 25.64 -2.86 2.05
CA PHE A 835 26.49 -2.56 3.18
C PHE A 835 26.51 -3.74 4.14
N GLU A 836 27.69 -4.20 4.51
CA GLU A 836 27.85 -5.31 5.45
C GLU A 836 27.67 -4.89 6.90
N GLU A 837 27.82 -3.60 7.19
CA GLU A 837 27.66 -3.08 8.53
C GLU A 837 27.05 -1.67 8.50
N MET A 838 25.90 -1.51 9.13
CA MET A 838 25.22 -0.24 9.28
C MET A 838 25.02 0.07 10.78
N ALA A 839 25.09 1.34 11.16
CA ALA A 839 24.80 1.77 12.52
C ALA A 839 23.30 1.75 12.83
N ASN A 840 22.49 2.12 11.83
CA ASN A 840 21.03 2.15 11.86
C ASN A 840 20.49 2.23 10.44
N TRP A 841 19.18 2.32 10.29
CA TRP A 841 18.55 2.37 8.97
C TRP A 841 18.99 3.56 8.08
N ALA A 842 19.47 4.67 8.65
CA ALA A 842 19.90 5.84 7.89
C ALA A 842 21.41 5.91 7.70
N GLU A 843 22.17 5.34 8.62
CA GLU A 843 23.60 5.58 8.73
C GLU A 843 24.40 4.29 8.62
N LYS A 844 25.45 4.36 7.84
CA LYS A 844 26.47 3.33 7.77
C LYS A 844 27.38 3.41 9.00
N LYS A 845 27.90 2.31 9.44
CA LYS A 845 28.94 2.31 10.48
C LYS A 845 30.25 2.84 9.91
N ASP A 846 31.02 3.57 10.71
CA ASP A 846 32.30 4.09 10.28
C ASP A 846 33.24 2.94 9.86
N GLY A 847 33.80 3.04 8.64
CA GLY A 847 34.63 1.97 8.05
C GLY A 847 33.81 0.81 7.45
N ALA A 848 32.50 0.86 7.41
CA ALA A 848 31.68 -0.17 6.80
C ALA A 848 32.01 -0.39 5.33
N GLN A 849 32.18 -1.65 4.95
CA GLN A 849 32.46 -2.00 3.57
C GLN A 849 31.18 -1.86 2.73
N LYS A 850 31.25 -1.00 1.71
CA LYS A 850 30.23 -0.91 0.66
C LYS A 850 30.56 -1.91 -0.45
N VAL A 851 29.66 -2.81 -0.70
CA VAL A 851 29.73 -3.73 -1.82
C VAL A 851 28.83 -3.23 -2.93
N LYS A 852 29.42 -2.84 -4.06
CA LYS A 852 28.67 -2.42 -5.25
C LYS A 852 28.49 -3.60 -6.17
N ILE A 853 27.24 -3.97 -6.38
CA ILE A 853 26.85 -5.02 -7.31
C ILE A 853 26.33 -4.30 -8.57
N ARG A 854 27.25 -3.94 -9.48
CA ARG A 854 26.92 -3.19 -10.69
C ARG A 854 27.20 -3.98 -11.95
N ALA A 855 26.43 -3.70 -12.98
CA ALA A 855 26.72 -4.22 -14.30
C ALA A 855 28.04 -3.62 -14.82
N PRO A 856 28.86 -4.39 -15.56
CA PRO A 856 30.13 -3.89 -16.10
C PRO A 856 30.01 -2.59 -16.88
N GLU A 857 28.92 -2.42 -17.63
CA GLU A 857 28.63 -1.21 -18.44
C GLU A 857 28.36 0.03 -17.58
N MET A 858 28.05 -0.17 -16.29
CA MET A 858 27.78 0.91 -15.32
C MET A 858 29.00 1.29 -14.47
N MET A 859 30.07 0.50 -14.54
CA MET A 859 31.33 0.73 -13.80
C MET A 859 32.25 1.77 -14.45
#